data_aa613df921fc9fad59d409255d666374
#
_entry.id   aa613df921fc9fad59d409255d666374
#
_cell.length_a   1.000
_cell.length_b   1.000
_cell.length_c   1.000
_cell.angle_alpha   90.00
_cell.angle_beta   90.00
_cell.angle_gamma   90.00
#
_symmetry.space_group_name_H-M   'P 1'
#
loop_
_entity.id
_entity.type
_entity.pdbx_description
1 polymer ?
#
loop_
_entity_poly.entity_id
_entity_poly.type
_entity_poly.pdbx_seq_one_letter_code
_entity_poly.pdbx_strand_id
1 'polypeptide(L)'
;MKENKLEEMRTLIEKLQIASSAYYNKQPIMNNYEYDLKCKQLIALEKETGITYPDSPTLKVGAAIEKQSRLEPVKHEYPARSLDKTQDIKKYIGQLSKGVAGSGKNEIVLMWKLDGSTMQATYENGKLILLATRGDGETGYDITPNAPYIKGLPSTISYKGRLTVRGEGVITHEEYERINQETGGEYADERSLANSTINHVNGDILDREIWFAGFNLVAVQNKPDTFEDRLLYMKNLGFNIVPYQVVPIEELENTMNTWTEHVAAFKFAVDGLVTALNAAKWADPLPDLEHNPNIMKGYAFKWEDETKETTLREIVWSASRTGLINPVAVFDSVDLLRTNVSRASVHNVSILKSLYLRVGDRISVYKANMIIPQIAENLDSKRPLTDHEAMPSTCPCCGGEVILVKNDNVEQAYCPNPECPAKKVGKFANFASRRKMNIVGFSDKTISKFVELGFINEFADFWHLDRYKEQIVNLDGYGLKKYENLENAAENARHTEFIPFISSLNIPDIGRGQAKIFQRQYKEDVMSFFWDIYNRKDFTFLDGIGDVLSSTLLNWGNYYLRFLPFMDDADLEYRDDINLEIYHLLKEVKLPDDTSSDNREEVLAGMTFVITGKLNHYENRDALVEVIESLGGKAAGSVSAKTSYLINNDVTSTSGKNKKAQDLGIPVISEEDFLKMIE
;
A
#
# COMPACT_ATOMS: atom_id res chain seq x y z
N MET A 1 -30.30 -33.68 14.89
CA MET A 1 -30.38 -32.63 13.85
C MET A 1 -30.01 -31.21 14.38
N LYS A 2 -30.65 -30.75 15.47
CA LYS A 2 -30.34 -29.41 16.01
C LYS A 2 -28.93 -29.32 16.60
N GLU A 3 -28.45 -30.33 17.30
CA GLU A 3 -27.09 -30.39 17.84
C GLU A 3 -26.00 -30.37 16.75
N ASN A 4 -26.18 -31.14 15.65
CA ASN A 4 -25.23 -31.11 14.53
C ASN A 4 -25.13 -29.72 13.87
N LYS A 5 -26.24 -28.97 13.79
CA LYS A 5 -26.22 -27.61 13.24
C LYS A 5 -25.51 -26.61 14.16
N LEU A 6 -25.65 -26.77 15.47
CA LEU A 6 -24.94 -25.93 16.44
C LEU A 6 -23.42 -26.19 16.42
N GLU A 7 -22.99 -27.44 16.23
CA GLU A 7 -21.60 -27.82 16.07
C GLU A 7 -21.03 -27.28 14.74
N GLU A 8 -21.80 -27.37 13.65
CA GLU A 8 -21.46 -26.78 12.36
C GLU A 8 -21.29 -25.24 12.45
N MET A 9 -22.22 -24.56 13.15
CA MET A 9 -22.12 -23.12 13.40
C MET A 9 -20.85 -22.77 14.18
N ARG A 10 -20.50 -23.52 15.23
CA ARG A 10 -19.27 -23.30 16.00
C ARG A 10 -18.02 -23.44 15.14
N THR A 11 -17.97 -24.49 14.32
CA THR A 11 -16.88 -24.74 13.38
C THR A 11 -16.74 -23.63 12.35
N LEU A 12 -17.87 -23.10 11.83
CA LEU A 12 -17.85 -21.98 10.90
C LEU A 12 -17.38 -20.68 11.56
N ILE A 13 -17.83 -20.38 12.77
CA ILE A 13 -17.42 -19.21 13.53
C ILE A 13 -15.89 -19.24 13.75
N GLU A 14 -15.35 -20.35 14.25
CA GLU A 14 -13.90 -20.49 14.49
C GLU A 14 -13.10 -20.31 13.19
N LYS A 15 -13.50 -20.96 12.10
CA LYS A 15 -12.82 -20.83 10.79
C LYS A 15 -12.87 -19.41 10.26
N LEU A 16 -13.99 -18.72 10.36
CA LEU A 16 -14.15 -17.35 9.89
C LEU A 16 -13.35 -16.35 10.76
N GLN A 17 -13.27 -16.56 12.06
CA GLN A 17 -12.46 -15.73 12.96
C GLN A 17 -10.96 -15.87 12.63
N ILE A 18 -10.47 -17.13 12.47
CA ILE A 18 -9.08 -17.39 12.08
C ILE A 18 -8.78 -16.77 10.70
N ALA A 19 -9.67 -16.96 9.72
CA ALA A 19 -9.49 -16.41 8.39
C ALA A 19 -9.49 -14.87 8.40
N SER A 20 -10.36 -14.24 9.18
CA SER A 20 -10.41 -12.79 9.35
C SER A 20 -9.11 -12.27 9.96
N SER A 21 -8.64 -12.90 11.04
CA SER A 21 -7.36 -12.51 11.68
C SER A 21 -6.19 -12.65 10.70
N ALA A 22 -6.08 -13.77 10.00
CA ALA A 22 -5.04 -14.01 9.00
C ALA A 22 -5.08 -12.99 7.85
N TYR A 23 -6.26 -12.61 7.37
CA TYR A 23 -6.44 -11.60 6.33
C TYR A 23 -5.93 -10.22 6.78
N TYR A 24 -6.28 -9.79 8.00
CA TYR A 24 -5.82 -8.51 8.53
C TYR A 24 -4.32 -8.51 8.92
N ASN A 25 -3.73 -9.68 9.18
CA ASN A 25 -2.31 -9.87 9.49
C ASN A 25 -1.43 -10.16 8.25
N LYS A 26 -1.85 -9.76 7.05
CA LYS A 26 -1.14 -9.83 5.76
C LYS A 26 -1.13 -11.17 5.02
N GLN A 27 -1.55 -12.25 5.63
CA GLN A 27 -1.37 -13.60 5.06
C GLN A 27 -2.69 -14.37 5.01
N PRO A 28 -3.54 -14.14 3.99
CA PRO A 28 -4.83 -14.81 3.90
C PRO A 28 -4.66 -16.33 3.78
N ILE A 29 -5.48 -17.06 4.55
CA ILE A 29 -5.60 -18.53 4.49
C ILE A 29 -6.83 -18.99 3.72
N MET A 30 -7.68 -18.05 3.31
CA MET A 30 -8.92 -18.24 2.61
C MET A 30 -9.14 -17.05 1.67
N ASN A 31 -9.66 -17.28 0.46
CA ASN A 31 -9.98 -16.17 -0.44
C ASN A 31 -11.29 -15.46 -0.04
N ASN A 32 -11.50 -14.25 -0.55
CA ASN A 32 -12.64 -13.41 -0.19
C ASN A 32 -13.99 -14.06 -0.58
N TYR A 33 -14.04 -14.78 -1.71
CA TYR A 33 -15.23 -15.46 -2.17
C TYR A 33 -15.64 -16.60 -1.21
N GLU A 34 -14.70 -17.44 -0.81
CA GLU A 34 -14.91 -18.52 0.15
C GLU A 34 -15.34 -17.98 1.52
N TYR A 35 -14.71 -16.88 1.97
CA TYR A 35 -15.08 -16.21 3.21
C TYR A 35 -16.54 -15.72 3.18
N ASP A 36 -16.93 -14.99 2.13
CA ASP A 36 -18.29 -14.48 1.96
C ASP A 36 -19.32 -15.62 1.84
N LEU A 37 -18.98 -16.74 1.17
CA LEU A 37 -19.83 -17.93 1.09
C LEU A 37 -20.07 -18.56 2.47
N LYS A 38 -18.99 -18.72 3.26
CA LYS A 38 -19.10 -19.27 4.63
C LYS A 38 -19.86 -18.35 5.56
N CYS A 39 -19.72 -17.02 5.41
CA CYS A 39 -20.55 -16.05 6.13
C CYS A 39 -22.05 -16.23 5.76
N LYS A 40 -22.37 -16.38 4.47
CA LYS A 40 -23.74 -16.63 4.02
C LYS A 40 -24.31 -17.94 4.61
N GLN A 41 -23.50 -19.01 4.68
CA GLN A 41 -23.89 -20.28 5.31
C GLN A 41 -24.16 -20.10 6.82
N LEU A 42 -23.30 -19.37 7.53
CA LEU A 42 -23.48 -19.09 8.96
C LEU A 42 -24.77 -18.31 9.22
N ILE A 43 -25.02 -17.24 8.44
CA ILE A 43 -26.26 -16.44 8.53
C ILE A 43 -27.51 -17.31 8.30
N ALA A 44 -27.45 -18.24 7.33
CA ALA A 44 -28.56 -19.16 7.07
C ALA A 44 -28.83 -20.10 8.25
N LEU A 45 -27.77 -20.66 8.86
CA LEU A 45 -27.86 -21.52 10.04
C LEU A 45 -28.35 -20.76 11.28
N GLU A 46 -27.88 -19.53 11.51
CA GLU A 46 -28.36 -18.65 12.58
C GLU A 46 -29.85 -18.37 12.44
N LYS A 47 -30.30 -18.07 11.23
CA LYS A 47 -31.73 -17.85 10.94
C LYS A 47 -32.57 -19.11 11.13
N GLU A 48 -32.06 -20.27 10.74
CA GLU A 48 -32.78 -21.55 10.85
C GLU A 48 -32.84 -22.04 12.31
N THR A 49 -31.78 -21.86 13.08
CA THR A 49 -31.70 -22.31 14.48
C THR A 49 -32.32 -21.30 15.45
N GLY A 50 -32.46 -20.03 15.04
CA GLY A 50 -32.85 -18.90 15.88
C GLY A 50 -31.80 -18.55 16.93
N ILE A 51 -30.53 -19.01 16.78
CA ILE A 51 -29.44 -18.77 17.70
C ILE A 51 -28.32 -18.05 16.98
N THR A 52 -27.88 -16.92 17.53
CA THR A 52 -26.65 -16.24 17.12
C THR A 52 -25.71 -16.22 18.32
N TYR A 53 -24.48 -16.70 18.15
CA TYR A 53 -23.51 -16.72 19.22
C TYR A 53 -22.89 -15.32 19.42
N PRO A 54 -22.58 -14.87 20.66
CA PRO A 54 -22.04 -13.55 20.90
C PRO A 54 -20.70 -13.27 20.22
N ASP A 55 -19.96 -14.32 19.88
CA ASP A 55 -18.68 -14.28 19.19
C ASP A 55 -18.81 -14.50 17.67
N SER A 56 -20.04 -14.58 17.13
CA SER A 56 -20.26 -14.76 15.69
C SER A 56 -19.70 -13.59 14.88
N PRO A 57 -18.93 -13.87 13.81
CA PRO A 57 -18.45 -12.84 12.88
C PRO A 57 -19.58 -12.18 12.09
N THR A 58 -20.81 -12.71 12.13
CA THR A 58 -22.00 -12.06 11.54
C THR A 58 -22.45 -10.84 12.35
N LEU A 59 -22.12 -10.79 13.65
CA LEU A 59 -22.41 -9.67 14.54
C LEU A 59 -21.31 -8.58 14.52
N LYS A 60 -20.10 -8.93 14.12
CA LYS A 60 -18.93 -8.05 14.15
C LYS A 60 -18.26 -8.00 12.79
N VAL A 61 -17.95 -6.81 12.32
CA VAL A 61 -17.15 -6.60 11.10
C VAL A 61 -15.76 -6.15 11.54
N GLY A 62 -14.76 -6.94 11.19
CA GLY A 62 -13.36 -6.70 11.56
C GLY A 62 -12.77 -7.84 12.41
N ALA A 63 -11.44 -7.93 12.46
CA ALA A 63 -10.75 -8.87 13.34
C ALA A 63 -10.83 -8.42 14.81
N ALA A 64 -10.86 -9.38 15.73
CA ALA A 64 -10.65 -9.08 17.15
C ALA A 64 -9.27 -8.45 17.34
N ILE A 65 -9.19 -7.46 18.23
CA ILE A 65 -7.95 -6.77 18.57
C ILE A 65 -7.00 -7.79 19.22
N GLU A 66 -5.99 -8.24 18.49
CA GLU A 66 -4.90 -9.04 19.06
C GLU A 66 -3.90 -8.15 19.78
N LYS A 67 -3.44 -8.58 20.98
CA LYS A 67 -2.50 -7.84 21.85
C LYS A 67 -1.09 -7.63 21.25
N GLN A 68 -0.86 -7.96 19.99
CA GLN A 68 0.48 -7.92 19.37
C GLN A 68 0.82 -6.59 18.67
N SER A 69 -0.12 -5.66 18.48
CA SER A 69 0.21 -4.37 17.90
C SER A 69 0.76 -3.42 18.98
N ARG A 70 1.82 -2.66 18.66
CA ARG A 70 2.33 -1.57 19.50
C ARG A 70 1.39 -0.35 19.52
N LEU A 71 0.28 -0.42 18.79
CA LEU A 71 -0.71 0.64 18.70
C LEU A 71 -1.68 0.55 19.89
N GLU A 72 -1.97 1.67 20.50
CA GLU A 72 -2.90 1.76 21.62
C GLU A 72 -4.35 1.63 21.14
N PRO A 73 -5.16 0.77 21.78
CA PRO A 73 -6.59 0.69 21.46
C PRO A 73 -7.31 1.96 21.94
N VAL A 74 -8.19 2.50 21.11
CA VAL A 74 -8.99 3.69 21.40
C VAL A 74 -10.45 3.44 21.11
N LYS A 75 -11.33 3.79 22.07
CA LYS A 75 -12.78 3.71 21.89
C LYS A 75 -13.27 4.88 21.04
N HIS A 76 -14.09 4.59 20.02
CA HIS A 76 -14.71 5.61 19.20
C HIS A 76 -15.75 6.43 19.96
N GLU A 77 -15.68 7.75 19.87
CA GLU A 77 -16.76 8.63 20.32
C GLU A 77 -18.02 8.44 19.47
N TYR A 78 -17.83 8.17 18.17
CA TYR A 78 -18.89 7.87 17.20
C TYR A 78 -18.61 6.50 16.59
N PRO A 79 -19.42 5.46 16.88
CA PRO A 79 -19.19 4.11 16.37
C PRO A 79 -19.05 4.05 14.85
N ALA A 80 -18.07 3.33 14.36
CA ALA A 80 -17.74 3.20 12.93
C ALA A 80 -18.38 1.93 12.33
N ARG A 81 -19.69 1.85 12.38
CA ARG A 81 -20.49 0.68 11.96
C ARG A 81 -20.42 0.47 10.44
N SER A 82 -20.52 -0.77 10.00
CA SER A 82 -20.59 -1.13 8.59
C SER A 82 -21.95 -0.77 7.99
N LEU A 83 -21.96 -0.37 6.72
CA LEU A 83 -23.18 -0.11 5.99
C LEU A 83 -23.98 -1.41 5.73
N ASP A 84 -25.29 -1.32 5.70
CA ASP A 84 -26.14 -2.37 5.13
C ASP A 84 -25.87 -2.49 3.62
N LYS A 85 -25.94 -3.71 3.07
CA LYS A 85 -25.55 -3.99 1.69
C LYS A 85 -26.53 -4.91 0.97
N THR A 86 -26.63 -4.77 -0.34
CA THR A 86 -27.39 -5.66 -1.21
C THR A 86 -26.70 -5.81 -2.57
N GLN A 87 -26.98 -6.92 -3.25
CA GLN A 87 -26.61 -7.17 -4.65
C GLN A 87 -27.83 -7.02 -5.59
N ASP A 88 -29.04 -6.92 -5.02
CA ASP A 88 -30.29 -6.76 -5.77
C ASP A 88 -30.56 -5.27 -6.03
N ILE A 89 -30.38 -4.83 -7.28
CA ILE A 89 -30.56 -3.44 -7.69
C ILE A 89 -32.00 -2.94 -7.52
N LYS A 90 -33.00 -3.81 -7.72
CA LYS A 90 -34.42 -3.44 -7.56
C LYS A 90 -34.75 -3.20 -6.09
N LYS A 91 -34.25 -4.07 -5.21
CA LYS A 91 -34.35 -3.90 -3.76
C LYS A 91 -33.64 -2.62 -3.32
N TYR A 92 -32.45 -2.37 -3.87
CA TYR A 92 -31.64 -1.18 -3.58
C TYR A 92 -32.40 0.11 -3.87
N ILE A 93 -32.85 0.28 -5.13
CA ILE A 93 -33.58 1.45 -5.58
C ILE A 93 -34.94 1.57 -4.87
N GLY A 94 -35.66 0.44 -4.70
CA GLY A 94 -36.95 0.42 -4.02
C GLY A 94 -36.89 0.86 -2.56
N GLN A 95 -35.77 0.64 -1.88
CA GLN A 95 -35.55 1.13 -0.52
C GLN A 95 -35.21 2.62 -0.50
N LEU A 96 -34.31 3.08 -1.37
CA LEU A 96 -33.95 4.50 -1.47
C LEU A 96 -35.17 5.37 -1.87
N SER A 97 -36.07 4.85 -2.75
CA SER A 97 -37.30 5.53 -3.14
C SER A 97 -38.22 5.87 -1.94
N LYS A 98 -38.22 5.01 -0.91
CA LYS A 98 -38.98 5.30 0.32
C LYS A 98 -38.41 6.50 1.06
N GLY A 99 -37.08 6.64 1.08
CA GLY A 99 -36.39 7.79 1.66
C GLY A 99 -36.64 9.08 0.89
N VAL A 100 -36.59 9.00 -0.45
CA VAL A 100 -36.94 10.10 -1.36
C VAL A 100 -38.38 10.57 -1.09
N ALA A 101 -39.34 9.65 -1.06
CA ALA A 101 -40.74 9.97 -0.75
C ALA A 101 -40.91 10.59 0.63
N GLY A 102 -40.22 10.06 1.64
CA GLY A 102 -40.28 10.56 3.03
C GLY A 102 -39.63 11.94 3.21
N SER A 103 -38.51 12.20 2.52
CA SER A 103 -37.81 13.49 2.63
C SER A 103 -38.38 14.59 1.74
N GLY A 104 -39.16 14.23 0.71
CA GLY A 104 -39.65 15.14 -0.33
C GLY A 104 -38.54 15.70 -1.23
N LYS A 105 -37.34 15.11 -1.20
CA LYS A 105 -36.16 15.48 -2.02
C LYS A 105 -35.76 14.32 -2.92
N ASN A 106 -35.70 14.60 -4.23
CA ASN A 106 -35.45 13.56 -5.25
C ASN A 106 -33.97 13.46 -5.63
N GLU A 107 -33.07 13.53 -4.66
CA GLU A 107 -31.62 13.53 -4.91
C GLU A 107 -30.93 12.48 -4.06
N ILE A 108 -30.12 11.68 -4.72
CA ILE A 108 -29.23 10.68 -4.15
C ILE A 108 -27.78 11.07 -4.42
N VAL A 109 -26.94 11.01 -3.42
CA VAL A 109 -25.48 11.11 -3.60
C VAL A 109 -24.95 9.71 -3.85
N LEU A 110 -24.39 9.48 -5.04
CA LEU A 110 -23.73 8.24 -5.45
C LEU A 110 -22.23 8.41 -5.29
N MET A 111 -21.55 7.43 -4.66
CA MET A 111 -20.12 7.42 -4.39
C MET A 111 -19.51 6.06 -4.71
N TRP A 112 -18.21 6.02 -5.03
CA TRP A 112 -17.48 4.77 -5.05
C TRP A 112 -17.41 4.13 -3.67
N LYS A 113 -17.64 2.82 -3.62
CA LYS A 113 -17.32 2.02 -2.43
C LYS A 113 -15.85 1.64 -2.50
N LEU A 114 -15.01 2.52 -1.98
CA LEU A 114 -13.57 2.29 -1.93
C LEU A 114 -13.24 1.06 -1.08
N ASP A 115 -12.30 0.25 -1.55
CA ASP A 115 -11.84 -0.95 -0.85
C ASP A 115 -10.46 -0.69 -0.23
N GLY A 116 -10.47 -0.31 1.04
CA GLY A 116 -9.29 0.09 1.78
C GLY A 116 -9.41 -0.17 3.28
N SER A 117 -8.88 0.75 4.07
CA SER A 117 -8.94 0.74 5.54
C SER A 117 -9.68 1.97 6.05
N THR A 118 -10.83 1.77 6.67
CA THR A 118 -11.61 2.87 7.22
C THR A 118 -10.89 3.54 8.37
N MET A 119 -10.79 4.87 8.33
CA MET A 119 -10.18 5.72 9.35
C MET A 119 -11.16 6.79 9.82
N GLN A 120 -11.06 7.15 11.11
CA GLN A 120 -11.81 8.25 11.72
C GLN A 120 -10.85 9.29 12.27
N ALA A 121 -10.91 10.51 11.74
CA ALA A 121 -10.06 11.64 12.11
C ALA A 121 -10.85 12.63 12.96
N THR A 122 -10.35 12.94 14.16
CA THR A 122 -10.95 13.93 15.09
C THR A 122 -10.02 15.11 15.25
N TYR A 123 -10.60 16.30 15.07
CA TYR A 123 -9.93 17.59 15.20
C TYR A 123 -10.49 18.38 16.35
N GLU A 124 -9.65 19.15 17.01
CA GLU A 124 -10.03 20.13 18.02
C GLU A 124 -9.15 21.37 17.91
N ASN A 125 -9.74 22.55 18.00
CA ASN A 125 -9.03 23.82 17.83
C ASN A 125 -8.24 23.92 16.50
N GLY A 126 -8.70 23.22 15.46
CA GLY A 126 -8.08 23.19 14.14
C GLY A 126 -6.88 22.24 14.01
N LYS A 127 -6.57 21.44 15.01
CA LYS A 127 -5.49 20.44 14.98
C LYS A 127 -6.07 19.03 14.99
N LEU A 128 -5.46 18.13 14.27
CA LEU A 128 -5.74 16.70 14.40
C LEU A 128 -5.30 16.25 15.79
N ILE A 129 -6.22 15.69 16.57
CA ILE A 129 -5.95 15.16 17.91
C ILE A 129 -5.99 13.65 17.98
N LEU A 130 -6.70 13.02 17.04
CA LEU A 130 -6.81 11.57 16.97
C LEU A 130 -7.11 11.13 15.54
N LEU A 131 -6.32 10.17 15.04
CA LEU A 131 -6.65 9.38 13.87
C LEU A 131 -6.73 7.92 14.32
N ALA A 132 -7.90 7.30 14.18
CA ALA A 132 -8.13 5.94 14.61
C ALA A 132 -8.59 5.04 13.46
N THR A 133 -8.16 3.77 13.44
CA THR A 133 -8.71 2.75 12.54
C THR A 133 -10.11 2.37 12.97
N ARG A 134 -10.92 1.78 12.07
CA ARG A 134 -12.27 1.33 12.41
C ARG A 134 -12.29 0.27 13.52
N GLY A 135 -11.34 -0.67 13.52
CA GLY A 135 -11.35 -1.82 14.40
C GLY A 135 -12.62 -2.66 14.24
N ASP A 136 -13.27 -2.97 15.37
CA ASP A 136 -14.55 -3.68 15.42
C ASP A 136 -15.78 -2.76 15.27
N GLY A 137 -15.54 -1.47 15.06
CA GLY A 137 -16.56 -0.43 14.94
C GLY A 137 -16.85 0.33 16.25
N GLU A 138 -16.56 -0.22 17.41
CA GLU A 138 -16.64 0.44 18.72
C GLU A 138 -15.26 0.84 19.23
N THR A 139 -14.23 0.04 18.95
CA THR A 139 -12.85 0.26 19.34
C THR A 139 -11.94 0.06 18.13
N GLY A 140 -11.05 0.99 17.89
CA GLY A 140 -10.00 0.93 16.88
C GLY A 140 -8.61 1.08 17.49
N TYR A 141 -7.60 1.30 16.65
CA TYR A 141 -6.24 1.61 17.07
C TYR A 141 -5.92 3.08 16.81
N ASP A 142 -5.21 3.71 17.73
CA ASP A 142 -4.64 5.04 17.51
C ASP A 142 -3.47 4.97 16.52
N ILE A 143 -3.67 5.55 15.37
CA ILE A 143 -2.69 5.68 14.29
C ILE A 143 -2.30 7.15 14.02
N THR A 144 -2.53 8.02 14.99
CA THR A 144 -2.20 9.45 14.88
C THR A 144 -0.76 9.72 14.47
N PRO A 145 0.26 8.95 14.93
CA PRO A 145 1.63 9.11 14.46
C PRO A 145 1.81 8.94 12.94
N ASN A 146 0.95 8.16 12.28
CA ASN A 146 1.00 7.92 10.84
C ASN A 146 0.31 9.03 10.02
N ALA A 147 -0.51 9.87 10.64
CA ALA A 147 -1.30 10.89 9.96
C ALA A 147 -0.50 11.87 9.07
N PRO A 148 0.73 12.32 9.42
CA PRO A 148 1.51 13.22 8.57
C PRO A 148 1.88 12.64 7.20
N TYR A 149 1.87 11.32 7.06
CA TYR A 149 2.29 10.60 5.85
C TYR A 149 1.11 10.18 4.97
N ILE A 150 -0.14 10.43 5.42
CA ILE A 150 -1.36 10.07 4.69
C ILE A 150 -1.75 11.25 3.79
N LYS A 151 -1.66 11.07 2.49
CA LYS A 151 -2.02 12.10 1.51
C LYS A 151 -3.52 12.43 1.58
N GLY A 152 -3.84 13.71 1.48
CA GLY A 152 -5.24 14.18 1.51
C GLY A 152 -5.89 14.22 2.90
N LEU A 153 -5.12 13.99 3.97
CA LEU A 153 -5.52 14.18 5.35
C LEU A 153 -4.81 15.42 5.91
N PRO A 154 -5.48 16.56 6.12
CA PRO A 154 -4.82 17.77 6.63
C PRO A 154 -4.42 17.59 8.10
N SER A 155 -3.19 17.93 8.47
CA SER A 155 -2.74 17.96 9.88
C SER A 155 -3.42 19.09 10.67
N THR A 156 -3.82 20.16 9.98
CA THR A 156 -4.53 21.31 10.54
C THR A 156 -5.63 21.79 9.61
N ILE A 157 -6.75 22.25 10.21
CA ILE A 157 -7.90 22.80 9.49
C ILE A 157 -8.26 24.20 10.00
N SER A 158 -8.99 24.97 9.21
CA SER A 158 -9.42 26.33 9.59
C SER A 158 -10.49 26.35 10.68
N TYR A 159 -11.33 25.31 10.79
CA TYR A 159 -12.40 25.20 11.78
C TYR A 159 -11.81 25.00 13.19
N LYS A 160 -12.28 25.79 14.17
CA LYS A 160 -11.75 25.80 15.54
C LYS A 160 -12.56 25.01 16.56
N GLY A 161 -13.74 24.53 16.21
CA GLY A 161 -14.52 23.62 17.06
C GLY A 161 -14.03 22.17 16.95
N ARG A 162 -14.76 21.27 17.62
CA ARG A 162 -14.56 19.84 17.49
C ARG A 162 -15.20 19.33 16.20
N LEU A 163 -14.46 18.57 15.43
CA LEU A 163 -14.89 18.00 14.15
C LEU A 163 -14.41 16.56 14.04
N THR A 164 -15.29 15.67 13.56
CA THR A 164 -14.94 14.28 13.26
C THR A 164 -15.32 13.94 11.82
N VAL A 165 -14.37 13.44 11.08
CA VAL A 165 -14.50 13.00 9.66
C VAL A 165 -14.16 11.52 9.57
N ARG A 166 -14.91 10.79 8.74
CA ARG A 166 -14.62 9.41 8.39
C ARG A 166 -14.25 9.32 6.91
N GLY A 167 -13.21 8.56 6.61
CA GLY A 167 -12.72 8.33 5.26
C GLY A 167 -12.10 6.96 5.11
N GLU A 168 -11.78 6.61 3.88
CA GLU A 168 -11.08 5.36 3.55
C GLU A 168 -9.62 5.65 3.23
N GLY A 169 -8.72 4.88 3.83
CA GLY A 169 -7.31 4.84 3.49
C GLY A 169 -7.08 3.88 2.33
N VAL A 170 -6.67 4.40 1.19
CA VAL A 170 -6.56 3.64 -0.05
C VAL A 170 -5.19 3.79 -0.69
N ILE A 171 -4.79 2.77 -1.42
CA ILE A 171 -3.56 2.72 -2.22
C ILE A 171 -3.97 2.57 -3.68
N THR A 172 -3.22 3.21 -4.61
CA THR A 172 -3.48 3.07 -6.03
C THR A 172 -3.04 1.70 -6.56
N HIS A 173 -3.64 1.23 -7.65
CA HIS A 173 -3.22 0.00 -8.33
C HIS A 173 -1.72 0.03 -8.68
N GLU A 174 -1.22 1.16 -9.18
CA GLU A 174 0.20 1.35 -9.52
C GLU A 174 1.11 1.17 -8.29
N GLU A 175 0.75 1.77 -7.16
CA GLU A 175 1.52 1.66 -5.93
C GLU A 175 1.45 0.25 -5.33
N TYR A 176 0.28 -0.41 -5.42
CA TYR A 176 0.15 -1.82 -5.01
C TYR A 176 1.07 -2.72 -5.83
N GLU A 177 1.05 -2.58 -7.16
CA GLU A 177 1.93 -3.37 -8.04
C GLU A 177 3.40 -3.14 -7.71
N ARG A 178 3.80 -1.89 -7.48
CA ARG A 178 5.17 -1.54 -7.09
C ARG A 178 5.60 -2.24 -5.80
N ILE A 179 4.82 -2.09 -4.74
CA ILE A 179 5.14 -2.69 -3.44
C ILE A 179 5.11 -4.21 -3.52
N ASN A 180 4.13 -4.78 -4.21
CA ASN A 180 4.00 -6.23 -4.32
C ASN A 180 5.15 -6.86 -5.11
N GLN A 181 5.69 -6.18 -6.13
CA GLN A 181 6.93 -6.58 -6.79
C GLN A 181 8.14 -6.50 -5.85
N GLU A 182 8.25 -5.43 -5.06
CA GLU A 182 9.34 -5.23 -4.10
C GLU A 182 9.31 -6.23 -2.94
N THR A 183 8.13 -6.69 -2.53
CA THR A 183 7.96 -7.65 -1.42
C THR A 183 7.88 -9.12 -1.90
N GLY A 184 7.91 -9.34 -3.23
CA GLY A 184 7.83 -10.69 -3.81
C GLY A 184 6.44 -11.30 -3.77
N GLY A 185 5.38 -10.48 -3.79
CA GLY A 185 3.99 -10.93 -3.80
C GLY A 185 3.40 -11.18 -2.41
N GLU A 186 3.85 -10.42 -1.40
CA GLU A 186 3.42 -10.57 -0.01
C GLU A 186 1.94 -10.23 0.21
N TYR A 187 1.40 -9.26 -0.55
CA TYR A 187 0.05 -8.75 -0.36
C TYR A 187 -0.94 -9.33 -1.36
N ALA A 188 -2.12 -9.74 -0.88
CA ALA A 188 -3.15 -10.34 -1.72
C ALA A 188 -3.89 -9.30 -2.58
N ASP A 189 -4.07 -8.08 -2.07
CA ASP A 189 -4.80 -6.98 -2.69
C ASP A 189 -4.40 -5.63 -2.10
N GLU A 190 -4.88 -4.53 -2.71
CA GLU A 190 -4.63 -3.16 -2.29
C GLU A 190 -5.12 -2.88 -0.87
N ARG A 191 -6.23 -3.50 -0.48
CA ARG A 191 -6.80 -3.36 0.87
C ARG A 191 -5.90 -3.98 1.93
N SER A 192 -5.35 -5.16 1.69
CA SER A 192 -4.42 -5.82 2.61
C SER A 192 -3.14 -5.01 2.78
N LEU A 193 -2.63 -4.43 1.68
CA LEU A 193 -1.50 -3.52 1.71
C LEU A 193 -1.80 -2.23 2.47
N ALA A 194 -2.97 -1.60 2.23
CA ALA A 194 -3.40 -0.39 2.94
C ALA A 194 -3.53 -0.65 4.46
N ASN A 195 -4.19 -1.73 4.86
CA ASN A 195 -4.32 -2.13 6.26
C ASN A 195 -2.95 -2.35 6.91
N SER A 196 -2.07 -3.09 6.25
CA SER A 196 -0.72 -3.32 6.73
C SER A 196 0.04 -2.01 6.91
N THR A 197 0.00 -1.12 5.93
CA THR A 197 0.71 0.16 5.96
C THR A 197 0.25 1.05 7.11
N ILE A 198 -1.05 1.10 7.37
CA ILE A 198 -1.65 1.97 8.39
C ILE A 198 -1.44 1.42 9.80
N ASN A 199 -1.52 0.10 9.98
CA ASN A 199 -1.50 -0.53 11.30
C ASN A 199 -0.10 -0.86 11.83
N HIS A 200 0.96 -0.59 11.06
CA HIS A 200 2.34 -0.85 11.49
C HIS A 200 3.12 0.45 11.75
N VAL A 201 3.84 0.48 12.87
CA VAL A 201 4.76 1.56 13.25
C VAL A 201 6.19 1.10 12.95
N ASN A 202 6.44 0.66 11.72
CA ASN A 202 7.74 0.11 11.29
C ASN A 202 8.45 0.96 10.22
N GLY A 203 7.95 2.16 9.94
CA GLY A 203 8.48 3.05 8.91
C GLY A 203 8.00 2.76 7.49
N ASP A 204 7.26 1.68 7.22
CA ASP A 204 6.74 1.37 5.88
C ASP A 204 5.91 2.51 5.29
N ILE A 205 5.12 3.20 6.14
CA ILE A 205 4.31 4.35 5.72
C ILE A 205 5.14 5.52 5.16
N LEU A 206 6.43 5.59 5.47
CA LEU A 206 7.35 6.62 4.97
C LEU A 206 7.68 6.43 3.48
N ASP A 207 7.49 5.22 2.95
CA ASP A 207 7.80 4.88 1.55
C ASP A 207 6.58 4.45 0.73
N ARG A 208 5.42 4.34 1.34
CA ARG A 208 4.18 3.91 0.69
C ARG A 208 3.20 5.04 0.54
N GLU A 209 2.66 5.19 -0.67
CA GLU A 209 1.68 6.25 -0.95
C GLU A 209 0.28 5.82 -0.53
N ILE A 210 -0.15 6.25 0.63
CA ILE A 210 -1.51 6.04 1.09
C ILE A 210 -2.33 7.34 1.04
N TRP A 211 -3.58 7.24 0.56
CA TRP A 211 -4.49 8.37 0.38
C TRP A 211 -5.67 8.26 1.32
N PHE A 212 -6.03 9.37 1.95
CA PHE A 212 -7.30 9.52 2.66
C PHE A 212 -8.37 10.00 1.69
N ALA A 213 -9.51 9.32 1.65
CA ALA A 213 -10.69 9.73 0.89
C ALA A 213 -11.88 9.89 1.85
N GLY A 214 -12.14 11.11 2.29
CA GLY A 214 -13.25 11.45 3.20
C GLY A 214 -14.61 11.20 2.55
N PHE A 215 -15.45 10.41 3.19
CA PHE A 215 -16.79 10.10 2.70
C PHE A 215 -17.92 10.48 3.67
N ASN A 216 -17.61 10.81 4.92
CA ASN A 216 -18.66 11.18 5.90
C ASN A 216 -18.16 12.23 6.90
N LEU A 217 -18.87 13.35 6.97
CA LEU A 217 -18.76 14.33 8.04
C LEU A 217 -19.58 13.86 9.23
N VAL A 218 -18.91 13.19 10.19
CA VAL A 218 -19.57 12.51 11.31
C VAL A 218 -20.15 13.52 12.31
N ALA A 219 -19.33 14.45 12.77
CA ALA A 219 -19.71 15.44 13.77
C ALA A 219 -19.07 16.81 13.51
N VAL A 220 -19.86 17.85 13.58
CA VAL A 220 -19.45 19.26 13.55
C VAL A 220 -20.62 20.12 14.09
N GLN A 221 -20.31 21.25 14.71
CA GLN A 221 -21.31 22.22 15.07
C GLN A 221 -21.92 22.87 13.80
N ASN A 222 -23.24 23.03 13.74
CA ASN A 222 -23.93 23.51 12.53
C ASN A 222 -23.66 22.68 11.29
N LYS A 223 -23.81 21.37 11.42
CA LYS A 223 -23.63 20.41 10.34
C LYS A 223 -24.47 20.76 9.11
N PRO A 224 -23.90 20.79 7.89
CA PRO A 224 -24.67 21.14 6.68
C PRO A 224 -25.87 20.23 6.45
N ASP A 225 -26.92 20.80 5.83
CA ASP A 225 -28.23 20.17 5.68
C ASP A 225 -28.24 19.07 4.61
N THR A 226 -27.43 19.23 3.52
CA THR A 226 -27.35 18.23 2.47
C THR A 226 -26.08 17.38 2.60
N PHE A 227 -26.11 16.17 2.06
CA PHE A 227 -24.94 15.28 2.06
C PHE A 227 -23.83 15.86 1.17
N GLU A 228 -24.19 16.42 0.03
CA GLU A 228 -23.26 17.10 -0.88
C GLU A 228 -22.55 18.26 -0.18
N ASP A 229 -23.28 19.13 0.52
CA ASP A 229 -22.68 20.23 1.29
C ASP A 229 -21.72 19.70 2.37
N ARG A 230 -21.96 18.54 2.95
CA ARG A 230 -21.05 17.90 3.92
C ARG A 230 -19.75 17.47 3.25
N LEU A 231 -19.82 16.90 2.05
CA LEU A 231 -18.64 16.55 1.27
C LEU A 231 -17.85 17.80 0.86
N LEU A 232 -18.55 18.82 0.35
CA LEU A 232 -17.94 20.10 -0.01
C LEU A 232 -17.34 20.82 1.21
N TYR A 233 -17.99 20.74 2.38
CA TYR A 233 -17.46 21.28 3.62
C TYR A 233 -16.12 20.63 3.99
N MET A 234 -16.01 19.30 3.92
CA MET A 234 -14.75 18.60 4.14
C MET A 234 -13.68 19.01 3.11
N LYS A 235 -14.05 19.07 1.83
CA LYS A 235 -13.14 19.51 0.74
C LYS A 235 -12.61 20.92 0.99
N ASN A 236 -13.46 21.85 1.43
CA ASN A 236 -13.08 23.24 1.74
C ASN A 236 -12.16 23.34 2.96
N LEU A 237 -12.21 22.37 3.87
CA LEU A 237 -11.26 22.24 4.99
C LEU A 237 -9.92 21.62 4.59
N GLY A 238 -9.75 21.18 3.33
CA GLY A 238 -8.51 20.60 2.79
C GLY A 238 -8.45 19.08 2.76
N PHE A 239 -9.55 18.39 3.11
CA PHE A 239 -9.61 16.94 2.96
C PHE A 239 -9.71 16.54 1.48
N ASN A 240 -9.03 15.47 1.09
CA ASN A 240 -9.40 14.75 -0.10
C ASN A 240 -10.71 14.01 0.17
N ILE A 241 -11.66 14.05 -0.77
CA ILE A 241 -12.97 13.41 -0.62
C ILE A 241 -13.17 12.32 -1.67
N VAL A 242 -14.02 11.36 -1.35
CA VAL A 242 -14.44 10.34 -2.31
C VAL A 242 -15.09 11.00 -3.53
N PRO A 243 -14.79 10.57 -4.77
CA PRO A 243 -15.53 11.03 -5.94
C PRO A 243 -17.00 10.67 -5.82
N TYR A 244 -17.86 11.62 -6.12
CA TYR A 244 -19.32 11.48 -6.00
C TYR A 244 -20.07 12.16 -7.14
N GLN A 245 -21.33 11.80 -7.29
CA GLN A 245 -22.28 12.46 -8.18
C GLN A 245 -23.64 12.55 -7.49
N VAL A 246 -24.30 13.71 -7.61
CA VAL A 246 -25.69 13.87 -7.17
C VAL A 246 -26.59 13.55 -8.35
N VAL A 247 -27.52 12.62 -8.15
CA VAL A 247 -28.42 12.13 -9.21
C VAL A 247 -29.86 12.04 -8.72
N PRO A 248 -30.86 12.33 -9.58
CA PRO A 248 -32.24 11.99 -9.31
C PRO A 248 -32.42 10.48 -9.18
N ILE A 249 -33.34 10.02 -8.33
CA ILE A 249 -33.55 8.57 -8.10
C ILE A 249 -33.88 7.83 -9.42
N GLU A 250 -34.57 8.49 -10.34
CA GLU A 250 -34.95 7.91 -11.65
C GLU A 250 -33.75 7.64 -12.56
N GLU A 251 -32.66 8.39 -12.39
CA GLU A 251 -31.44 8.27 -13.18
C GLU A 251 -30.39 7.37 -12.49
N LEU A 252 -30.66 6.95 -11.25
CA LEU A 252 -29.67 6.24 -10.42
C LEU A 252 -29.19 4.96 -11.08
N GLU A 253 -30.09 4.11 -11.60
CA GLU A 253 -29.72 2.83 -12.23
C GLU A 253 -28.82 3.03 -13.46
N ASN A 254 -29.16 3.99 -14.33
CA ASN A 254 -28.35 4.30 -15.50
C ASN A 254 -26.97 4.84 -15.11
N THR A 255 -26.91 5.71 -14.10
CA THR A 255 -25.65 6.25 -13.61
C THR A 255 -24.80 5.16 -12.97
N MET A 256 -25.38 4.25 -12.19
CA MET A 256 -24.67 3.11 -11.61
C MET A 256 -24.08 2.18 -12.70
N ASN A 257 -24.82 1.93 -13.79
CA ASN A 257 -24.33 1.15 -14.93
C ASN A 257 -23.14 1.86 -15.61
N THR A 258 -23.24 3.17 -15.84
CA THR A 258 -22.14 3.97 -16.42
C THR A 258 -20.89 3.91 -15.52
N TRP A 259 -21.04 4.05 -14.21
CA TRP A 259 -19.93 3.96 -13.28
C TRP A 259 -19.31 2.55 -13.29
N THR A 260 -20.12 1.51 -13.34
CA THR A 260 -19.66 0.10 -13.43
C THR A 260 -18.76 -0.13 -14.65
N GLU A 261 -19.06 0.51 -15.79
CA GLU A 261 -18.22 0.42 -17.01
C GLU A 261 -16.85 1.12 -16.84
N HIS A 262 -16.72 2.04 -15.89
CA HIS A 262 -15.50 2.80 -15.64
C HIS A 262 -14.64 2.25 -14.47
N VAL A 263 -15.06 1.17 -13.82
CA VAL A 263 -14.31 0.58 -12.67
C VAL A 263 -12.86 0.27 -13.04
N ALA A 264 -12.63 -0.34 -14.21
CA ALA A 264 -11.28 -0.73 -14.65
C ALA A 264 -10.33 0.46 -14.91
N ALA A 265 -10.88 1.65 -15.14
CA ALA A 265 -10.11 2.87 -15.34
C ALA A 265 -9.95 3.71 -14.06
N PHE A 266 -10.59 3.31 -12.98
CA PHE A 266 -10.51 4.02 -11.71
C PHE A 266 -9.22 3.61 -10.97
N LYS A 267 -8.50 4.58 -10.44
CA LYS A 267 -7.14 4.36 -9.89
C LYS A 267 -7.08 3.62 -8.55
N PHE A 268 -8.20 3.47 -7.86
CA PHE A 268 -8.27 2.78 -6.57
C PHE A 268 -9.17 1.55 -6.65
N ALA A 269 -8.91 0.56 -5.84
CA ALA A 269 -9.78 -0.61 -5.71
C ALA A 269 -11.16 -0.21 -5.15
N VAL A 270 -12.21 -0.78 -5.75
CA VAL A 270 -13.61 -0.57 -5.36
C VAL A 270 -14.34 -1.91 -5.36
N ASP A 271 -15.24 -2.11 -4.40
CA ASP A 271 -16.02 -3.35 -4.26
C ASP A 271 -17.54 -3.12 -4.43
N GLY A 272 -17.92 -1.95 -4.96
CA GLY A 272 -19.31 -1.56 -5.15
C GLY A 272 -19.51 -0.06 -5.24
N LEU A 273 -20.71 0.35 -4.97
CA LEU A 273 -21.16 1.73 -4.91
C LEU A 273 -21.81 2.00 -3.55
N VAL A 274 -21.77 3.24 -3.10
CA VAL A 274 -22.47 3.69 -1.89
C VAL A 274 -23.39 4.84 -2.26
N THR A 275 -24.63 4.81 -1.76
CA THR A 275 -25.54 5.94 -1.85
C THR A 275 -25.91 6.44 -0.48
N ALA A 276 -26.23 7.74 -0.42
CA ALA A 276 -26.88 8.38 0.70
C ALA A 276 -27.97 9.35 0.17
N LEU A 277 -29.02 9.59 0.96
CA LEU A 277 -29.95 10.66 0.60
C LEU A 277 -29.24 12.01 0.68
N ASN A 278 -29.38 12.84 -0.36
CA ASN A 278 -28.87 14.21 -0.30
C ASN A 278 -29.56 15.03 0.80
N ALA A 279 -30.80 14.70 1.16
CA ALA A 279 -31.54 15.26 2.30
C ALA A 279 -30.99 14.74 3.65
N ALA A 280 -29.72 14.96 3.94
CA ALA A 280 -29.02 14.37 5.06
C ALA A 280 -29.57 14.82 6.42
N LYS A 281 -30.00 16.09 6.57
CA LYS A 281 -30.65 16.60 7.78
C LYS A 281 -31.94 15.86 8.12
N TRP A 282 -32.71 15.44 7.11
CA TRP A 282 -33.87 14.60 7.29
C TRP A 282 -33.51 13.18 7.71
N ALA A 283 -32.40 12.64 7.16
CA ALA A 283 -31.95 11.28 7.45
C ALA A 283 -31.27 11.14 8.83
N ASP A 284 -30.58 12.18 9.32
CA ASP A 284 -29.79 12.12 10.56
C ASP A 284 -30.57 11.59 11.79
N PRO A 285 -31.83 12.01 12.09
CA PRO A 285 -32.56 11.53 13.23
C PRO A 285 -33.17 10.13 13.05
N LEU A 286 -33.12 9.54 11.87
CA LEU A 286 -33.67 8.21 11.67
C LEU A 286 -32.90 7.19 12.53
N PRO A 287 -33.60 6.21 13.15
CA PRO A 287 -33.00 5.20 13.98
C PRO A 287 -32.07 4.31 13.13
N ASP A 288 -30.89 4.01 13.67
CA ASP A 288 -29.99 3.06 13.09
C ASP A 288 -30.51 1.61 13.30
N LEU A 289 -30.10 0.69 12.45
CA LEU A 289 -30.27 -0.73 12.67
C LEU A 289 -29.34 -1.17 13.80
N GLU A 290 -29.61 -2.32 14.42
CA GLU A 290 -28.88 -2.79 15.61
C GLU A 290 -27.35 -2.74 15.44
N HIS A 291 -26.85 -3.12 14.27
CA HIS A 291 -25.42 -3.16 13.96
C HIS A 291 -24.99 -2.26 12.80
N ASN A 292 -25.92 -1.64 12.09
CA ASN A 292 -25.66 -0.84 10.90
C ASN A 292 -26.32 0.54 10.98
N PRO A 293 -25.75 1.58 10.34
CA PRO A 293 -26.46 2.82 10.12
C PRO A 293 -27.76 2.61 9.32
N ASN A 294 -28.70 3.53 9.48
CA ASN A 294 -29.87 3.52 8.61
C ASN A 294 -29.46 3.65 7.13
N ILE A 295 -30.10 2.87 6.26
CA ILE A 295 -29.82 2.86 4.82
C ILE A 295 -29.95 4.24 4.14
N MET A 296 -30.72 5.16 4.74
CA MET A 296 -30.86 6.53 4.24
C MET A 296 -29.62 7.40 4.52
N LYS A 297 -28.81 7.02 5.51
CA LYS A 297 -27.53 7.67 5.86
C LYS A 297 -26.36 7.10 5.07
N GLY A 298 -26.51 5.87 4.56
CA GLY A 298 -25.52 5.17 3.74
C GLY A 298 -25.98 3.76 3.43
N TYR A 299 -26.04 3.39 2.16
CA TYR A 299 -26.43 2.08 1.68
C TYR A 299 -25.45 1.59 0.62
N ALA A 300 -24.96 0.38 0.76
CA ALA A 300 -23.99 -0.20 -0.16
C ALA A 300 -24.65 -1.11 -1.18
N PHE A 301 -24.28 -0.92 -2.45
CA PHE A 301 -24.55 -1.86 -3.54
C PHE A 301 -23.24 -2.58 -3.86
N LYS A 302 -23.24 -3.91 -3.77
CA LYS A 302 -22.11 -4.75 -4.20
C LYS A 302 -22.48 -5.46 -5.50
N TRP A 303 -21.55 -5.44 -6.45
CA TRP A 303 -21.71 -6.26 -7.64
C TRP A 303 -21.76 -7.75 -7.29
N GLU A 304 -22.50 -8.53 -8.06
CA GLU A 304 -22.35 -9.98 -8.02
C GLU A 304 -21.05 -10.36 -8.75
N ASP A 305 -20.29 -11.24 -8.15
CA ASP A 305 -19.12 -11.81 -8.81
C ASP A 305 -19.61 -12.73 -9.92
N GLU A 306 -19.39 -12.32 -11.19
CA GLU A 306 -19.63 -13.18 -12.33
C GLU A 306 -18.61 -14.32 -12.27
N THR A 307 -19.10 -15.55 -12.10
CA THR A 307 -18.27 -16.75 -12.12
C THR A 307 -18.39 -17.50 -13.43
N LYS A 308 -17.29 -18.11 -13.91
CA LYS A 308 -17.25 -19.00 -15.05
C LYS A 308 -16.56 -20.31 -14.68
N GLU A 309 -17.12 -21.42 -15.19
CA GLU A 309 -16.48 -22.72 -15.07
C GLU A 309 -15.39 -22.90 -16.13
N THR A 310 -14.27 -23.48 -15.73
CA THR A 310 -13.16 -23.81 -16.61
C THR A 310 -12.39 -25.01 -16.08
N THR A 311 -11.40 -25.52 -16.83
CA THR A 311 -10.55 -26.65 -16.40
C THR A 311 -9.17 -26.17 -16.03
N LEU A 312 -8.70 -26.52 -14.83
CA LEU A 312 -7.34 -26.27 -14.38
C LEU A 312 -6.35 -27.12 -15.17
N ARG A 313 -5.47 -26.48 -15.94
CA ARG A 313 -4.50 -27.17 -16.82
C ARG A 313 -3.15 -27.36 -16.18
N GLU A 314 -2.72 -26.38 -15.38
CA GLU A 314 -1.40 -26.37 -14.79
C GLU A 314 -1.37 -25.47 -13.56
N ILE A 315 -0.47 -25.75 -12.60
CA ILE A 315 -0.06 -24.82 -11.56
C ILE A 315 1.40 -24.47 -11.84
N VAL A 316 1.63 -23.24 -12.32
CA VAL A 316 2.95 -22.71 -12.60
C VAL A 316 3.55 -22.13 -11.32
N TRP A 317 4.72 -22.59 -10.96
CA TRP A 317 5.46 -22.11 -9.80
C TRP A 317 6.58 -21.17 -10.22
N SER A 318 6.71 -20.06 -9.53
CA SER A 318 7.77 -19.07 -9.78
C SER A 318 8.47 -18.69 -8.47
N ALA A 319 9.81 -18.73 -8.49
CA ALA A 319 10.61 -18.31 -7.35
C ALA A 319 10.78 -16.79 -7.35
N SER A 320 10.50 -16.15 -6.21
CA SER A 320 10.70 -14.72 -5.99
C SER A 320 12.14 -14.43 -5.50
N ARG A 321 12.49 -13.13 -5.44
CA ARG A 321 13.78 -12.67 -4.90
C ARG A 321 13.99 -13.00 -3.41
N THR A 322 12.90 -13.15 -2.67
CA THR A 322 12.97 -13.54 -1.25
C THR A 322 13.10 -15.03 -1.04
N GLY A 323 12.96 -15.82 -2.11
CA GLY A 323 12.96 -17.29 -2.08
C GLY A 323 11.55 -17.89 -1.93
N LEU A 324 10.50 -17.08 -1.78
CA LEU A 324 9.13 -17.56 -1.83
C LEU A 324 8.83 -18.12 -3.22
N ILE A 325 8.11 -19.24 -3.26
CA ILE A 325 7.69 -19.89 -4.49
C ILE A 325 6.19 -19.76 -4.60
N ASN A 326 5.74 -18.90 -5.52
CA ASN A 326 4.36 -18.50 -5.67
C ASN A 326 3.63 -19.33 -6.73
N PRO A 327 2.44 -19.88 -6.44
CA PRO A 327 1.63 -20.62 -7.39
C PRO A 327 0.74 -19.70 -8.23
N VAL A 328 0.67 -19.98 -9.53
CA VAL A 328 -0.27 -19.37 -10.48
C VAL A 328 -1.01 -20.50 -11.20
N ALA A 329 -2.32 -20.52 -11.06
CA ALA A 329 -3.18 -21.45 -11.80
C ALA A 329 -3.30 -21.01 -13.26
N VAL A 330 -3.13 -21.96 -14.17
CA VAL A 330 -3.35 -21.82 -15.61
C VAL A 330 -4.51 -22.70 -16.00
N PHE A 331 -5.51 -22.14 -16.68
CA PHE A 331 -6.75 -22.83 -17.04
C PHE A 331 -7.19 -22.47 -18.46
N ASP A 332 -8.16 -23.23 -19.00
CA ASP A 332 -8.74 -22.90 -20.30
C ASP A 332 -9.32 -21.50 -20.30
N SER A 333 -9.03 -20.72 -21.35
CA SER A 333 -9.46 -19.33 -21.44
C SER A 333 -10.96 -19.17 -21.34
N VAL A 334 -11.43 -18.28 -20.49
CA VAL A 334 -12.83 -17.91 -20.31
C VAL A 334 -13.01 -16.41 -20.44
N ASP A 335 -14.16 -15.99 -20.98
CA ASP A 335 -14.55 -14.57 -20.99
C ASP A 335 -15.16 -14.22 -19.61
N LEU A 336 -14.52 -13.32 -18.91
CA LEU A 336 -14.99 -12.73 -17.65
C LEU A 336 -15.02 -11.20 -17.79
N LEU A 337 -16.19 -10.62 -17.69
CA LEU A 337 -16.39 -9.17 -17.80
C LEU A 337 -15.76 -8.58 -19.07
N ARG A 338 -16.05 -9.22 -20.23
CA ARG A 338 -15.59 -8.84 -21.58
C ARG A 338 -14.07 -8.91 -21.76
N THR A 339 -13.36 -9.68 -20.95
CA THR A 339 -11.93 -9.95 -21.12
C THR A 339 -11.64 -11.43 -20.99
N ASN A 340 -10.74 -11.93 -21.86
CA ASN A 340 -10.30 -13.31 -21.81
C ASN A 340 -9.28 -13.51 -20.69
N VAL A 341 -9.57 -14.44 -19.79
CA VAL A 341 -8.75 -14.78 -18.64
C VAL A 341 -8.36 -16.25 -18.71
N SER A 342 -7.09 -16.57 -18.51
CA SER A 342 -6.57 -17.94 -18.49
C SER A 342 -5.59 -18.20 -17.34
N ARG A 343 -5.39 -17.23 -16.45
CA ARG A 343 -4.46 -17.33 -15.32
C ARG A 343 -5.04 -16.62 -14.10
N ALA A 344 -4.80 -17.19 -12.92
CA ALA A 344 -5.13 -16.57 -11.64
C ALA A 344 -4.06 -16.85 -10.60
N SER A 345 -3.71 -15.86 -9.77
CA SER A 345 -2.84 -16.09 -8.62
C SER A 345 -3.52 -17.00 -7.61
N VAL A 346 -2.76 -17.93 -7.03
CA VAL A 346 -3.20 -18.77 -5.91
C VAL A 346 -2.53 -18.34 -4.60
N HIS A 347 -1.80 -17.22 -4.64
CA HIS A 347 -1.10 -16.57 -3.54
C HIS A 347 -0.11 -17.46 -2.80
N ASN A 348 -0.55 -18.54 -2.12
CA ASN A 348 0.31 -19.41 -1.30
C ASN A 348 -0.23 -20.85 -1.22
N VAL A 349 0.52 -21.71 -0.53
CA VAL A 349 0.16 -23.12 -0.34
C VAL A 349 -1.11 -23.30 0.47
N SER A 350 -1.37 -22.44 1.47
CA SER A 350 -2.60 -22.49 2.26
C SER A 350 -3.85 -22.30 1.39
N ILE A 351 -3.85 -21.30 0.50
CA ILE A 351 -4.96 -21.04 -0.43
C ILE A 351 -5.13 -22.23 -1.40
N LEU A 352 -4.03 -22.76 -1.94
CA LEU A 352 -4.07 -23.93 -2.82
C LEU A 352 -4.70 -25.14 -2.14
N LYS A 353 -4.34 -25.38 -0.87
CA LYS A 353 -4.92 -26.45 -0.05
C LYS A 353 -6.39 -26.20 0.29
N SER A 354 -6.75 -24.96 0.66
CA SER A 354 -8.13 -24.60 1.01
C SER A 354 -9.09 -24.80 -0.16
N LEU A 355 -8.62 -24.53 -1.38
CA LEU A 355 -9.36 -24.71 -2.62
C LEU A 355 -9.29 -26.15 -3.17
N TYR A 356 -8.51 -27.05 -2.56
CA TYR A 356 -8.34 -28.44 -3.00
C TYR A 356 -7.87 -28.59 -4.46
N LEU A 357 -7.09 -27.64 -5.00
CA LEU A 357 -6.79 -27.54 -6.42
C LEU A 357 -5.93 -28.71 -6.93
N ARG A 358 -6.40 -29.35 -7.98
CA ARG A 358 -5.69 -30.39 -8.74
C ARG A 358 -5.78 -30.14 -10.23
N VAL A 359 -4.67 -30.36 -10.91
CA VAL A 359 -4.64 -30.29 -12.37
C VAL A 359 -5.63 -31.31 -12.97
N GLY A 360 -6.45 -30.83 -13.89
CA GLY A 360 -7.53 -31.61 -14.53
C GLY A 360 -8.92 -31.36 -13.95
N ASP A 361 -9.04 -30.81 -12.74
CA ASP A 361 -10.33 -30.52 -12.12
C ASP A 361 -11.02 -29.31 -12.78
N ARG A 362 -12.36 -29.33 -12.78
CA ARG A 362 -13.15 -28.15 -13.10
C ARG A 362 -13.12 -27.19 -11.92
N ILE A 363 -12.89 -25.94 -12.23
CA ILE A 363 -12.84 -24.84 -11.27
C ILE A 363 -13.80 -23.74 -11.68
N SER A 364 -14.32 -23.00 -10.70
CA SER A 364 -15.03 -21.76 -10.92
C SER A 364 -14.09 -20.60 -10.71
N VAL A 365 -14.06 -19.65 -11.66
CA VAL A 365 -13.18 -18.48 -11.62
C VAL A 365 -14.00 -17.20 -11.69
N TYR A 366 -13.51 -16.13 -11.09
CA TYR A 366 -14.14 -14.81 -11.05
C TYR A 366 -13.10 -13.70 -11.07
N LYS A 367 -13.53 -12.44 -11.16
CA LYS A 367 -12.65 -11.29 -10.96
C LYS A 367 -12.94 -10.58 -9.65
N ALA A 368 -12.02 -10.67 -8.71
CA ALA A 368 -12.10 -9.88 -7.49
C ALA A 368 -12.03 -8.38 -7.85
N ASN A 369 -12.93 -7.59 -7.23
CA ASN A 369 -13.08 -6.16 -7.51
C ASN A 369 -13.24 -5.82 -9.01
N MET A 370 -13.81 -6.74 -9.79
CA MET A 370 -14.00 -6.66 -11.25
C MET A 370 -12.70 -6.60 -12.08
N ILE A 371 -11.54 -6.74 -11.46
CA ILE A 371 -10.23 -6.56 -12.10
C ILE A 371 -9.38 -7.83 -12.03
N ILE A 372 -9.13 -8.36 -10.84
CA ILE A 372 -8.11 -9.39 -10.57
C ILE A 372 -8.70 -10.80 -10.68
N PRO A 373 -8.23 -11.65 -11.62
CA PRO A 373 -8.71 -13.03 -11.73
C PRO A 373 -8.35 -13.86 -10.49
N GLN A 374 -9.35 -14.56 -9.94
CA GLN A 374 -9.19 -15.48 -8.80
C GLN A 374 -10.01 -16.75 -9.01
N ILE A 375 -9.65 -17.81 -8.30
CA ILE A 375 -10.42 -19.06 -8.27
C ILE A 375 -11.41 -18.97 -7.12
N ALA A 376 -12.70 -19.17 -7.42
CA ALA A 376 -13.76 -19.20 -6.43
C ALA A 376 -13.76 -20.54 -5.67
N GLU A 377 -13.83 -21.64 -6.42
CA GLU A 377 -13.86 -23.00 -5.86
C GLU A 377 -13.44 -24.08 -6.87
N ASN A 378 -13.08 -25.24 -6.33
CA ASN A 378 -12.94 -26.49 -7.10
C ASN A 378 -14.32 -27.20 -7.14
N LEU A 379 -14.80 -27.52 -8.34
CA LEU A 379 -16.11 -28.12 -8.56
C LEU A 379 -16.10 -29.66 -8.48
N ASP A 380 -14.92 -30.28 -8.67
CA ASP A 380 -14.81 -31.74 -8.76
C ASP A 380 -14.29 -32.40 -7.48
N SER A 381 -13.39 -31.78 -6.74
CA SER A 381 -12.77 -32.40 -5.57
C SER A 381 -12.81 -31.52 -4.32
N LYS A 382 -13.14 -32.15 -3.19
CA LYS A 382 -13.02 -31.54 -1.85
C LYS A 382 -12.09 -32.37 -0.95
N ARG A 383 -11.29 -33.28 -1.53
CA ARG A 383 -10.30 -34.08 -0.81
C ARG A 383 -9.10 -33.21 -0.42
N PRO A 384 -8.69 -33.17 0.86
CA PRO A 384 -7.49 -32.44 1.27
C PRO A 384 -6.24 -32.85 0.47
N LEU A 385 -5.37 -31.90 0.21
CA LEU A 385 -4.06 -32.16 -0.37
C LEU A 385 -3.03 -32.45 0.74
N THR A 386 -2.12 -33.38 0.45
CA THR A 386 -0.89 -33.55 1.21
C THR A 386 0.08 -32.40 0.86
N ASP A 387 1.09 -32.17 1.70
CA ASP A 387 2.13 -31.16 1.43
C ASP A 387 2.82 -31.41 0.09
N HIS A 388 3.08 -32.68 -0.24
CA HIS A 388 3.71 -33.07 -1.49
C HIS A 388 2.84 -32.79 -2.74
N GLU A 389 1.50 -32.86 -2.60
CA GLU A 389 0.59 -32.51 -3.69
C GLU A 389 0.41 -30.99 -3.84
N ALA A 390 0.65 -30.25 -2.76
CA ALA A 390 0.35 -28.83 -2.67
C ALA A 390 1.53 -27.89 -2.96
N MET A 391 2.74 -28.43 -3.19
CA MET A 391 3.92 -27.66 -3.55
C MET A 391 4.89 -28.48 -4.42
N PRO A 392 5.76 -27.82 -5.20
CA PRO A 392 6.78 -28.52 -5.97
C PRO A 392 7.86 -29.07 -5.02
N SER A 393 8.41 -30.24 -5.33
CA SER A 393 9.53 -30.84 -4.60
C SER A 393 10.84 -30.09 -4.82
N THR A 394 11.00 -29.46 -5.99
CA THR A 394 12.20 -28.76 -6.39
C THR A 394 11.91 -27.34 -6.84
N CYS A 395 12.83 -26.44 -6.54
CA CYS A 395 12.75 -25.05 -6.98
C CYS A 395 12.74 -24.95 -8.51
N PRO A 396 11.78 -24.26 -9.11
CA PRO A 396 11.67 -24.15 -10.57
C PRO A 396 12.85 -23.39 -11.21
N CYS A 397 13.65 -22.69 -10.39
CA CYS A 397 14.76 -21.88 -10.87
C CYS A 397 16.12 -22.57 -10.68
N CYS A 398 16.41 -23.10 -9.49
CA CYS A 398 17.72 -23.68 -9.18
C CYS A 398 17.73 -25.20 -9.06
N GLY A 399 16.57 -25.87 -9.13
CA GLY A 399 16.44 -27.33 -8.96
C GLY A 399 16.68 -27.84 -7.54
N GLY A 400 17.03 -26.95 -6.58
CA GLY A 400 17.23 -27.33 -5.17
C GLY A 400 15.92 -27.72 -4.48
N GLU A 401 16.01 -28.37 -3.33
CA GLU A 401 14.86 -28.78 -2.53
C GLU A 401 14.01 -27.58 -2.10
N VAL A 402 12.69 -27.73 -2.14
CA VAL A 402 11.72 -26.75 -1.63
C VAL A 402 11.23 -27.16 -0.27
N ILE A 403 11.25 -26.24 0.67
CA ILE A 403 10.73 -26.45 2.03
C ILE A 403 9.39 -25.75 2.23
N LEU A 404 8.55 -26.31 3.09
CA LEU A 404 7.33 -25.69 3.56
C LEU A 404 7.62 -24.87 4.81
N VAL A 405 7.47 -23.55 4.70
CA VAL A 405 7.58 -22.63 5.83
C VAL A 405 6.19 -22.35 6.37
N LYS A 406 6.03 -22.48 7.69
CA LYS A 406 4.78 -22.19 8.39
C LYS A 406 4.97 -20.97 9.29
N ASN A 407 4.28 -19.90 8.97
CA ASN A 407 4.21 -18.71 9.78
C ASN A 407 2.77 -18.55 10.27
N ASP A 408 2.56 -18.67 11.59
CA ASP A 408 1.24 -18.72 12.21
C ASP A 408 0.32 -19.74 11.51
N ASN A 409 -0.67 -19.27 10.77
CA ASN A 409 -1.65 -20.09 10.05
C ASN A 409 -1.40 -20.18 8.54
N VAL A 410 -0.27 -19.64 8.04
CA VAL A 410 0.02 -19.60 6.61
C VAL A 410 1.17 -20.52 6.25
N GLU A 411 0.95 -21.34 5.23
CA GLU A 411 1.94 -22.24 4.65
C GLU A 411 2.42 -21.68 3.31
N GLN A 412 3.74 -21.55 3.16
CA GLN A 412 4.39 -21.04 1.96
C GLN A 412 5.50 -21.98 1.50
N ALA A 413 5.59 -22.20 0.20
CA ALA A 413 6.71 -22.92 -0.40
C ALA A 413 7.91 -21.97 -0.50
N TYR A 414 9.09 -22.44 -0.08
CA TYR A 414 10.30 -21.63 0.00
C TYR A 414 11.52 -22.38 -0.52
N CYS A 415 12.36 -21.68 -1.30
CA CYS A 415 13.67 -22.15 -1.71
C CYS A 415 14.74 -21.73 -0.71
N PRO A 416 15.36 -22.64 0.06
CA PRO A 416 16.36 -22.28 1.06
C PRO A 416 17.72 -21.94 0.45
N ASN A 417 17.98 -22.29 -0.82
CA ASN A 417 19.27 -22.07 -1.48
C ASN A 417 19.59 -20.57 -1.55
N PRO A 418 20.65 -20.06 -0.89
CA PRO A 418 21.05 -18.66 -0.95
C PRO A 418 21.54 -18.28 -2.36
N GLU A 419 22.14 -19.24 -3.10
CA GLU A 419 22.68 -19.04 -4.46
C GLU A 419 21.61 -19.26 -5.54
N CYS A 420 20.34 -19.30 -5.20
CA CYS A 420 19.28 -19.46 -6.18
C CYS A 420 19.31 -18.30 -7.19
N PRO A 421 19.38 -18.57 -8.52
CA PRO A 421 19.42 -17.51 -9.53
C PRO A 421 18.28 -16.51 -9.43
N ALA A 422 17.07 -16.94 -9.02
CA ALA A 422 15.95 -16.03 -8.81
C ALA A 422 16.22 -15.01 -7.68
N LYS A 423 16.86 -15.44 -6.58
CA LYS A 423 17.27 -14.54 -5.50
C LYS A 423 18.35 -13.57 -5.98
N LYS A 424 19.34 -14.07 -6.73
CA LYS A 424 20.42 -13.26 -7.27
C LYS A 424 19.92 -12.22 -8.27
N VAL A 425 19.08 -12.63 -9.23
CA VAL A 425 18.43 -11.72 -10.19
C VAL A 425 17.58 -10.68 -9.46
N GLY A 426 16.75 -11.11 -8.51
CA GLY A 426 15.91 -10.21 -7.74
C GLY A 426 16.69 -9.23 -6.87
N LYS A 427 17.83 -9.64 -6.30
CA LYS A 427 18.76 -8.78 -5.56
C LYS A 427 19.28 -7.65 -6.46
N PHE A 428 19.72 -7.95 -7.66
CA PHE A 428 20.25 -6.97 -8.60
C PHE A 428 19.16 -6.12 -9.24
N ALA A 429 17.98 -6.67 -9.53
CA ALA A 429 16.84 -5.92 -10.03
C ALA A 429 16.36 -4.87 -9.00
N ASN A 430 16.30 -5.27 -7.71
CA ASN A 430 16.00 -4.35 -6.63
C ASN A 430 17.05 -3.25 -6.50
N PHE A 431 18.34 -3.60 -6.58
CA PHE A 431 19.44 -2.63 -6.55
C PHE A 431 19.33 -1.60 -7.67
N ALA A 432 19.12 -2.04 -8.91
CA ALA A 432 19.04 -1.15 -10.09
C ALA A 432 17.73 -0.36 -10.20
N SER A 433 16.71 -0.65 -9.37
CA SER A 433 15.36 -0.08 -9.49
C SER A 433 15.34 1.45 -9.35
N ARG A 434 14.29 2.09 -9.95
CA ARG A 434 14.16 3.56 -10.09
C ARG A 434 14.25 4.34 -8.78
N ARG A 435 13.69 3.80 -7.70
CA ARG A 435 13.70 4.46 -6.36
C ARG A 435 14.95 4.13 -5.52
N LYS A 436 15.91 3.38 -6.07
CA LYS A 436 17.14 2.96 -5.41
C LYS A 436 18.33 3.50 -6.18
N MET A 437 19.20 2.68 -6.73
CA MET A 437 20.34 3.18 -7.52
C MET A 437 19.94 3.77 -8.89
N ASN A 438 18.68 3.60 -9.31
CA ASN A 438 18.13 4.16 -10.55
C ASN A 438 18.97 3.88 -11.82
N ILE A 439 19.43 2.65 -11.97
CA ILE A 439 20.22 2.24 -13.15
C ILE A 439 19.24 1.90 -14.30
N VAL A 440 18.89 2.91 -15.08
CA VAL A 440 17.87 2.79 -16.13
C VAL A 440 18.28 1.82 -17.23
N GLY A 441 17.31 1.00 -17.71
CA GLY A 441 17.56 0.04 -18.82
C GLY A 441 17.87 -1.38 -18.36
N PHE A 442 18.18 -1.60 -17.09
CA PHE A 442 18.38 -2.92 -16.50
C PHE A 442 17.04 -3.53 -16.07
N SER A 443 16.23 -3.97 -17.05
CA SER A 443 15.04 -4.76 -16.76
C SER A 443 15.39 -6.13 -16.16
N ASP A 444 14.44 -6.78 -15.48
CA ASP A 444 14.62 -8.13 -14.92
C ASP A 444 15.14 -9.12 -15.96
N LYS A 445 14.66 -9.02 -17.21
CA LYS A 445 15.13 -9.84 -18.34
C LYS A 445 16.59 -9.55 -18.69
N THR A 446 16.99 -8.28 -18.68
CA THR A 446 18.40 -7.89 -18.95
C THR A 446 19.30 -8.41 -17.84
N ILE A 447 18.91 -8.20 -16.56
CA ILE A 447 19.66 -8.66 -15.39
C ILE A 447 19.76 -10.20 -15.38
N SER A 448 18.63 -10.90 -15.59
CA SER A 448 18.61 -12.36 -15.66
C SER A 448 19.58 -12.88 -16.71
N LYS A 449 19.60 -12.27 -17.89
CA LYS A 449 20.52 -12.66 -18.97
C LYS A 449 21.98 -12.39 -18.60
N PHE A 450 22.28 -11.27 -17.96
CA PHE A 450 23.65 -10.91 -17.57
C PHE A 450 24.16 -11.77 -16.39
N VAL A 451 23.28 -12.12 -15.47
CA VAL A 451 23.58 -13.07 -14.38
C VAL A 451 23.84 -14.48 -14.94
N GLU A 452 23.00 -14.95 -15.88
CA GLU A 452 23.18 -16.25 -16.56
C GLU A 452 24.52 -16.35 -17.30
N LEU A 453 24.93 -15.26 -17.95
CA LEU A 453 26.19 -15.18 -18.69
C LEU A 453 27.41 -14.86 -17.81
N GLY A 454 27.21 -14.62 -16.51
CA GLY A 454 28.29 -14.29 -15.58
C GLY A 454 28.84 -12.88 -15.73
N PHE A 455 28.09 -11.96 -16.39
CA PHE A 455 28.50 -10.55 -16.54
C PHE A 455 28.23 -9.73 -15.28
N ILE A 456 27.23 -10.14 -14.48
CA ILE A 456 26.89 -9.51 -13.19
C ILE A 456 26.87 -10.62 -12.12
N ASN A 457 27.79 -10.54 -11.17
CA ASN A 457 27.94 -11.45 -10.04
C ASN A 457 27.83 -10.75 -8.69
N GLU A 458 28.20 -9.48 -8.62
CA GLU A 458 28.08 -8.59 -7.46
C GLU A 458 27.62 -7.19 -7.87
N PHE A 459 27.33 -6.31 -6.92
CA PHE A 459 26.83 -4.97 -7.21
C PHE A 459 27.81 -4.12 -8.02
N ALA A 460 29.11 -4.24 -7.79
CA ALA A 460 30.12 -3.48 -8.50
C ALA A 460 30.17 -3.78 -10.00
N ASP A 461 29.75 -4.95 -10.44
CA ASP A 461 29.80 -5.36 -11.85
C ASP A 461 28.93 -4.50 -12.78
N PHE A 462 27.94 -3.76 -12.24
CA PHE A 462 27.16 -2.81 -13.04
C PHE A 462 28.04 -1.74 -13.71
N TRP A 463 29.19 -1.41 -13.10
CA TRP A 463 30.16 -0.43 -13.61
C TRP A 463 31.32 -1.07 -14.40
N HIS A 464 31.35 -2.39 -14.54
CA HIS A 464 32.41 -3.13 -15.20
C HIS A 464 31.94 -3.92 -16.43
N LEU A 465 30.86 -3.49 -17.08
CA LEU A 465 30.34 -4.13 -18.28
C LEU A 465 31.23 -3.97 -19.49
N ASP A 466 32.19 -3.03 -19.47
CA ASP A 466 33.23 -2.85 -20.47
C ASP A 466 34.05 -4.13 -20.70
N ARG A 467 34.26 -4.94 -19.66
CA ARG A 467 34.92 -6.26 -19.74
C ARG A 467 34.22 -7.23 -20.71
N TYR A 468 32.93 -7.02 -20.95
CA TYR A 468 32.05 -7.88 -21.75
C TYR A 468 31.44 -7.17 -22.95
N LYS A 469 31.93 -5.98 -23.32
CA LYS A 469 31.36 -5.11 -24.35
C LYS A 469 31.12 -5.86 -25.68
N GLU A 470 32.10 -6.58 -26.21
CA GLU A 470 31.96 -7.32 -27.48
C GLU A 470 30.90 -8.42 -27.38
N GLN A 471 30.82 -9.09 -26.26
CA GLN A 471 29.85 -10.16 -26.03
C GLN A 471 28.43 -9.56 -25.92
N ILE A 472 28.25 -8.46 -25.16
CA ILE A 472 26.98 -7.81 -24.98
C ILE A 472 26.42 -7.23 -26.29
N VAL A 473 27.27 -6.54 -27.07
CA VAL A 473 26.87 -5.96 -28.36
C VAL A 473 26.41 -7.01 -29.37
N ASN A 474 26.94 -8.22 -29.30
CA ASN A 474 26.59 -9.33 -30.18
C ASN A 474 25.40 -10.18 -29.68
N LEU A 475 24.84 -9.89 -28.50
CA LEU A 475 23.62 -10.55 -28.04
C LEU A 475 22.41 -10.12 -28.87
N ASP A 476 21.50 -11.06 -29.13
CA ASP A 476 20.26 -10.79 -29.85
C ASP A 476 19.44 -9.73 -29.10
N GLY A 477 19.03 -8.66 -29.81
CA GLY A 477 18.29 -7.54 -29.26
C GLY A 477 19.10 -6.52 -28.46
N TYR A 478 20.46 -6.59 -28.46
CA TYR A 478 21.30 -5.61 -27.76
C TYR A 478 21.97 -4.63 -28.75
N GLY A 479 23.07 -4.84 -29.34
CA GLY A 479 23.76 -3.88 -30.22
C GLY A 479 24.41 -2.70 -29.43
N LEU A 480 25.25 -1.95 -30.15
CA LEU A 480 26.11 -0.90 -29.57
C LEU A 480 25.35 0.17 -28.84
N LYS A 481 24.26 0.70 -29.41
CA LYS A 481 23.46 1.77 -28.79
C LYS A 481 22.84 1.34 -27.45
N LYS A 482 22.38 0.09 -27.34
CA LYS A 482 21.82 -0.42 -26.09
C LYS A 482 22.91 -0.59 -25.04
N TYR A 483 24.09 -1.08 -25.43
CA TYR A 483 25.26 -1.17 -24.55
C TYR A 483 25.64 0.20 -24.01
N GLU A 484 25.82 1.23 -24.88
CA GLU A 484 26.14 2.60 -24.47
C GLU A 484 25.10 3.19 -23.50
N ASN A 485 23.81 2.91 -23.73
CA ASN A 485 22.76 3.36 -22.82
C ASN A 485 22.88 2.72 -21.43
N LEU A 486 23.20 1.44 -21.35
CA LEU A 486 23.39 0.73 -20.08
C LEU A 486 24.62 1.24 -19.33
N GLU A 487 25.74 1.44 -20.05
CA GLU A 487 27.00 1.99 -19.51
C GLU A 487 26.78 3.42 -18.95
N ASN A 488 26.12 4.29 -19.73
CA ASN A 488 25.80 5.65 -19.29
C ASN A 488 24.84 5.66 -18.08
N ALA A 489 23.85 4.76 -18.05
CA ALA A 489 22.94 4.66 -16.93
C ALA A 489 23.65 4.21 -15.64
N ALA A 490 24.58 3.26 -15.73
CA ALA A 490 25.41 2.85 -14.62
C ALA A 490 26.31 4.00 -14.14
N GLU A 491 26.98 4.72 -15.08
CA GLU A 491 27.86 5.84 -14.72
C GLU A 491 27.09 6.97 -14.01
N ASN A 492 25.88 7.30 -14.48
CA ASN A 492 25.02 8.29 -13.82
C ASN A 492 24.62 7.86 -12.40
N ALA A 493 24.49 6.57 -12.15
CA ALA A 493 24.14 6.02 -10.84
C ALA A 493 25.29 5.96 -9.84
N ARG A 494 26.54 6.32 -10.24
CA ARG A 494 27.67 6.41 -9.29
C ARG A 494 27.43 7.45 -8.20
N HIS A 495 26.75 8.54 -8.52
CA HIS A 495 26.36 9.56 -7.55
C HIS A 495 25.03 9.16 -6.92
N THR A 496 25.06 8.86 -5.63
CA THR A 496 23.88 8.42 -4.90
C THR A 496 23.89 9.00 -3.49
N GLU A 497 22.71 9.06 -2.87
CA GLU A 497 22.49 9.57 -1.51
C GLU A 497 22.27 8.41 -0.55
N PHE A 498 22.22 8.72 0.76
CA PHE A 498 22.06 7.74 1.83
C PHE A 498 20.85 6.83 1.64
N ILE A 499 19.66 7.39 1.40
CA ILE A 499 18.40 6.60 1.31
C ILE A 499 18.41 5.65 0.10
N PRO A 500 18.66 6.09 -1.14
CA PRO A 500 18.77 5.21 -2.28
C PRO A 500 19.82 4.12 -2.05
N PHE A 501 20.99 4.48 -1.56
CA PHE A 501 22.10 3.56 -1.32
C PHE A 501 21.74 2.49 -0.29
N ILE A 502 21.39 2.87 0.95
CA ILE A 502 21.07 1.90 2.02
C ILE A 502 19.90 1.01 1.65
N SER A 503 18.85 1.59 1.06
CA SER A 503 17.68 0.77 0.66
C SER A 503 17.98 -0.18 -0.50
N SER A 504 19.03 0.04 -1.29
CA SER A 504 19.42 -0.82 -2.41
C SER A 504 20.20 -2.08 -1.98
N LEU A 505 20.80 -2.08 -0.78
CA LEU A 505 21.70 -3.15 -0.31
C LEU A 505 21.01 -4.49 0.00
N ASN A 506 19.69 -4.57 -0.17
CA ASN A 506 18.89 -5.78 0.14
C ASN A 506 19.05 -6.30 1.57
N ILE A 507 19.23 -5.39 2.53
CA ILE A 507 19.16 -5.73 3.95
C ILE A 507 17.72 -6.18 4.24
N PRO A 508 17.50 -7.37 4.79
CA PRO A 508 16.15 -7.87 5.05
C PRO A 508 15.35 -6.87 5.91
N ASP A 509 14.09 -6.63 5.53
CA ASP A 509 13.16 -5.73 6.21
C ASP A 509 13.58 -4.25 6.29
N ILE A 510 14.69 -3.87 5.65
CA ILE A 510 15.17 -2.49 5.55
C ILE A 510 14.89 -1.96 4.13
N GLY A 511 13.79 -1.24 4.00
CA GLY A 511 13.40 -0.51 2.80
C GLY A 511 13.74 0.99 2.88
N ARG A 512 13.16 1.78 1.96
CA ARG A 512 13.35 3.24 1.95
C ARG A 512 12.78 3.92 3.20
N GLY A 513 11.69 3.38 3.76
CA GLY A 513 11.10 3.88 5.00
C GLY A 513 12.08 3.84 6.16
N GLN A 514 12.72 2.68 6.38
CA GLN A 514 13.73 2.50 7.44
C GLN A 514 15.01 3.30 7.13
N ALA A 515 15.44 3.33 5.86
CA ALA A 515 16.58 4.15 5.45
C ALA A 515 16.36 5.65 5.76
N LYS A 516 15.14 6.19 5.62
CA LYS A 516 14.81 7.56 6.04
C LYS A 516 14.95 7.76 7.55
N ILE A 517 14.62 6.75 8.36
CA ILE A 517 14.82 6.81 9.82
C ILE A 517 16.32 6.90 10.14
N PHE A 518 17.13 6.06 9.50
CA PHE A 518 18.59 6.09 9.69
C PHE A 518 19.19 7.39 9.18
N GLN A 519 18.76 7.92 8.02
CA GLN A 519 19.27 9.20 7.49
C GLN A 519 19.03 10.37 8.47
N ARG A 520 17.90 10.42 9.17
CA ARG A 520 17.65 11.46 10.19
C ARG A 520 18.72 11.48 11.26
N GLN A 521 19.28 10.32 11.62
CA GLN A 521 20.36 10.18 12.63
C GLN A 521 21.74 10.39 12.04
N TYR A 522 22.01 9.79 10.87
CA TYR A 522 23.36 9.73 10.29
C TYR A 522 23.58 10.76 9.18
N LYS A 523 22.54 11.51 8.80
CA LYS A 523 22.55 12.42 7.64
C LYS A 523 22.96 11.66 6.37
N GLU A 524 24.02 12.09 5.68
CA GLU A 524 24.58 11.39 4.52
C GLU A 524 25.80 10.51 4.88
N ASP A 525 26.16 10.41 6.17
CA ASP A 525 27.32 9.65 6.63
C ASP A 525 27.03 8.14 6.71
N VAL A 526 27.18 7.49 5.56
CA VAL A 526 27.04 6.02 5.42
C VAL A 526 28.11 5.29 6.22
N MET A 527 29.33 5.86 6.31
CA MET A 527 30.43 5.16 6.97
C MET A 527 30.22 5.11 8.48
N SER A 528 29.80 6.19 9.13
CA SER A 528 29.42 6.17 10.55
C SER A 528 28.26 5.20 10.83
N PHE A 529 27.27 5.11 9.93
CA PHE A 529 26.20 4.13 10.03
C PHE A 529 26.74 2.69 9.96
N PHE A 530 27.63 2.39 9.02
CA PHE A 530 28.25 1.06 8.90
C PHE A 530 29.14 0.71 10.10
N TRP A 531 29.90 1.67 10.64
CA TRP A 531 30.70 1.45 11.84
C TRP A 531 29.84 1.17 13.08
N ASP A 532 28.70 1.83 13.23
CA ASP A 532 27.77 1.55 14.34
C ASP A 532 27.15 0.14 14.21
N ILE A 533 26.82 -0.31 12.99
CA ILE A 533 26.38 -1.69 12.73
C ILE A 533 27.49 -2.69 13.07
N TYR A 534 28.72 -2.45 12.59
CA TYR A 534 29.87 -3.30 12.82
C TYR A 534 30.17 -3.44 14.33
N ASN A 535 30.11 -2.34 15.06
CA ASN A 535 30.31 -2.29 16.52
C ASN A 535 29.10 -2.80 17.31
N ARG A 536 28.07 -3.33 16.63
CA ARG A 536 26.87 -3.92 17.22
C ARG A 536 26.08 -2.95 18.11
N LYS A 537 26.03 -1.67 17.74
CA LYS A 537 25.20 -0.68 18.42
C LYS A 537 23.73 -1.10 18.31
N ASP A 538 23.01 -1.04 19.41
CA ASP A 538 21.56 -1.25 19.39
C ASP A 538 20.87 -0.07 18.70
N PHE A 539 19.95 -0.36 17.75
CA PHE A 539 19.22 0.66 16.99
C PHE A 539 17.79 0.89 17.52
N THR A 540 17.39 0.20 18.58
CA THR A 540 16.03 0.33 19.15
C THR A 540 15.75 1.72 19.76
N PHE A 541 16.78 2.54 19.92
CA PHE A 541 16.62 3.95 20.34
C PHE A 541 16.00 4.83 19.24
N LEU A 542 15.98 4.37 18.00
CA LEU A 542 15.35 5.07 16.88
C LEU A 542 13.87 4.72 16.83
N ASP A 543 13.01 5.74 16.83
CA ASP A 543 11.57 5.56 16.68
C ASP A 543 11.25 4.87 15.35
N GLY A 544 10.51 3.77 15.40
CA GLY A 544 10.22 2.91 14.24
C GLY A 544 11.20 1.75 13.99
N ILE A 545 12.28 1.61 14.79
CA ILE A 545 13.20 0.47 14.76
C ILE A 545 13.02 -0.37 16.03
N GLY A 546 12.47 -1.57 15.89
CA GLY A 546 12.31 -2.51 17.01
C GLY A 546 13.42 -3.56 17.07
N ASP A 547 13.35 -4.45 18.09
CA ASP A 547 14.34 -5.51 18.35
C ASP A 547 14.60 -6.39 17.11
N VAL A 548 13.55 -6.73 16.36
CA VAL A 548 13.65 -7.57 15.15
C VAL A 548 14.46 -6.85 14.06
N LEU A 549 14.13 -5.60 13.75
CA LEU A 549 14.85 -4.82 12.73
C LEU A 549 16.28 -4.54 13.15
N SER A 550 16.52 -4.17 14.42
CA SER A 550 17.86 -3.98 14.97
C SER A 550 18.69 -5.26 14.84
N SER A 551 18.15 -6.41 15.26
CA SER A 551 18.83 -7.71 15.16
C SER A 551 19.11 -8.10 13.71
N THR A 552 18.18 -7.88 12.80
CA THR A 552 18.34 -8.17 11.36
C THR A 552 19.48 -7.34 10.76
N LEU A 553 19.52 -6.04 11.06
CA LEU A 553 20.58 -5.14 10.62
C LEU A 553 21.97 -5.57 11.13
N LEU A 554 22.06 -5.92 12.41
CA LEU A 554 23.31 -6.37 13.02
C LEU A 554 23.78 -7.73 12.45
N ASN A 555 22.85 -8.63 12.17
CA ASN A 555 23.19 -9.92 11.56
C ASN A 555 23.68 -9.75 10.11
N TRP A 556 23.06 -8.87 9.33
CA TRP A 556 23.53 -8.51 8.00
C TRP A 556 24.96 -7.91 8.07
N GLY A 557 25.20 -6.98 8.98
CA GLY A 557 26.51 -6.35 9.17
C GLY A 557 27.62 -7.35 9.55
N ASN A 558 27.30 -8.36 10.37
CA ASN A 558 28.25 -9.43 10.72
C ASN A 558 28.77 -10.22 9.49
N TYR A 559 28.05 -10.21 8.39
CA TYR A 559 28.46 -10.90 7.17
C TYR A 559 29.09 -9.91 6.16
N TYR A 560 28.45 -8.77 5.93
CA TYR A 560 28.82 -7.85 4.85
C TYR A 560 29.81 -6.74 5.25
N LEU A 561 29.97 -6.41 6.54
CA LEU A 561 30.80 -5.29 7.00
C LEU A 561 32.09 -5.71 7.71
N ARG A 562 32.47 -6.98 7.63
CA ARG A 562 33.70 -7.48 8.28
C ARG A 562 34.99 -6.90 7.68
N PHE A 563 34.93 -6.28 6.53
CA PHE A 563 36.06 -5.62 5.89
C PHE A 563 36.43 -4.27 6.55
N LEU A 564 35.50 -3.61 7.26
CA LEU A 564 35.71 -2.24 7.76
C LEU A 564 37.01 -2.01 8.52
N PRO A 565 37.44 -2.89 9.46
CA PRO A 565 38.71 -2.70 10.17
C PRO A 565 39.96 -2.85 9.29
N PHE A 566 39.80 -3.32 8.08
CA PHE A 566 40.90 -3.65 7.16
C PHE A 566 40.88 -2.81 5.88
N MET A 567 40.11 -1.72 5.83
CA MET A 567 39.96 -0.90 4.61
C MET A 567 41.29 -0.36 4.06
N ASP A 568 42.25 -0.12 4.94
CA ASP A 568 43.59 0.37 4.57
C ASP A 568 44.61 -0.78 4.37
N ASP A 569 44.18 -2.06 4.49
CA ASP A 569 45.06 -3.19 4.32
C ASP A 569 45.24 -3.48 2.82
N ALA A 570 46.50 -3.44 2.35
CA ALA A 570 46.82 -3.69 0.96
C ALA A 570 46.50 -5.14 0.51
N ASP A 571 46.41 -6.07 1.45
CA ASP A 571 46.11 -7.47 1.22
C ASP A 571 44.63 -7.84 1.36
N LEU A 572 43.75 -6.84 1.63
CA LEU A 572 42.31 -7.10 1.83
C LEU A 572 41.66 -7.86 0.66
N GLU A 573 42.02 -7.53 -0.56
CA GLU A 573 41.51 -8.19 -1.79
C GLU A 573 41.85 -9.69 -1.89
N TYR A 574 42.81 -10.17 -1.10
CA TYR A 574 43.25 -11.56 -1.08
C TYR A 574 42.70 -12.36 0.10
N ARG A 575 41.77 -11.75 0.87
CA ARG A 575 41.18 -12.41 2.04
C ARG A 575 39.92 -13.18 1.67
N ASP A 576 40.01 -14.50 1.55
CA ASP A 576 38.86 -15.36 1.26
C ASP A 576 37.86 -15.55 2.42
N ASP A 577 38.25 -15.12 3.64
CA ASP A 577 37.42 -15.23 4.85
C ASP A 577 36.46 -14.05 5.08
N ILE A 578 36.52 -13.03 4.23
CA ILE A 578 35.73 -11.79 4.33
C ILE A 578 34.89 -11.60 3.06
N ASN A 579 33.59 -11.27 3.22
CA ASN A 579 32.76 -10.84 2.10
C ASN A 579 33.11 -9.42 1.70
N LEU A 580 33.56 -9.21 0.46
CA LEU A 580 34.01 -7.92 -0.08
C LEU A 580 32.98 -7.23 -0.99
N GLU A 581 31.77 -7.78 -1.14
CA GLU A 581 30.76 -7.23 -2.07
C GLU A 581 30.45 -5.75 -1.79
N ILE A 582 30.25 -5.39 -0.52
CA ILE A 582 29.98 -3.99 -0.14
C ILE A 582 31.24 -3.12 -0.24
N TYR A 583 32.42 -3.65 0.03
CA TYR A 583 33.69 -2.98 -0.17
C TYR A 583 33.91 -2.61 -1.65
N HIS A 584 33.70 -3.55 -2.57
CA HIS A 584 33.81 -3.30 -4.01
C HIS A 584 32.77 -2.26 -4.44
N LEU A 585 31.53 -2.35 -3.94
CA LEU A 585 30.47 -1.37 -4.21
C LEU A 585 30.87 0.05 -3.75
N LEU A 586 31.44 0.19 -2.56
CA LEU A 586 31.88 1.49 -2.03
C LEU A 586 33.02 2.13 -2.87
N LYS A 587 33.80 1.33 -3.61
CA LYS A 587 34.80 1.86 -4.56
C LYS A 587 34.14 2.44 -5.82
N GLU A 588 32.96 1.99 -6.18
CA GLU A 588 32.27 2.41 -7.40
C GLU A 588 31.34 3.61 -7.18
N VAL A 589 30.74 3.73 -6.00
CA VAL A 589 29.77 4.79 -5.71
C VAL A 589 30.44 6.03 -5.13
N LYS A 590 29.89 7.20 -5.45
CA LYS A 590 30.26 8.49 -4.89
C LYS A 590 29.14 8.93 -3.97
N LEU A 591 29.33 8.64 -2.70
CA LEU A 591 28.45 9.13 -1.63
C LEU A 591 28.81 10.60 -1.34
N PRO A 592 27.87 11.43 -0.88
CA PRO A 592 28.18 12.78 -0.44
C PRO A 592 29.25 12.72 0.65
N ASP A 593 30.34 13.48 0.49
CA ASP A 593 31.35 13.63 1.54
C ASP A 593 30.75 14.39 2.72
N ASP A 594 30.95 13.87 3.94
CA ASP A 594 30.58 14.58 5.19
C ASP A 594 31.40 15.88 5.38
N THR A 595 32.49 16.04 4.62
CA THR A 595 33.27 17.29 4.52
C THR A 595 32.59 18.35 3.66
N SER A 596 31.60 17.97 2.85
CA SER A 596 30.54 18.81 2.37
C SER A 596 29.38 18.84 3.39
N SER A 597 29.63 18.87 4.69
CA SER A 597 28.89 19.80 5.51
C SER A 597 29.10 21.15 4.85
N ASP A 598 28.51 21.31 3.67
CA ASP A 598 27.95 22.57 3.36
C ASP A 598 27.25 22.97 4.66
N ASN A 599 27.83 23.91 5.35
CA ASN A 599 27.09 24.95 5.98
C ASN A 599 26.22 25.58 4.87
N ARG A 600 25.33 24.87 4.28
CA ARG A 600 24.04 25.41 3.89
C ARG A 600 23.47 25.76 5.26
N GLU A 601 23.89 26.96 5.72
CA GLU A 601 23.12 27.67 6.72
C GLU A 601 21.71 27.34 6.41
N GLU A 602 20.94 26.97 7.41
CA GLU A 602 19.48 26.80 7.25
C GLU A 602 18.92 28.17 6.84
N VAL A 603 19.32 28.62 5.65
CA VAL A 603 19.06 29.97 5.08
C VAL A 603 17.55 30.24 5.11
N LEU A 604 16.75 29.18 5.09
CA LEU A 604 15.30 29.23 5.14
C LEU A 604 14.71 28.83 6.49
N ALA A 605 15.56 28.68 7.54
CA ALA A 605 15.10 28.27 8.88
C ALA A 605 14.03 29.23 9.42
N GLY A 606 12.91 28.64 9.86
CA GLY A 606 11.76 29.39 10.37
C GLY A 606 10.87 30.04 9.31
N MET A 607 11.22 29.97 8.02
CA MET A 607 10.41 30.49 6.92
C MET A 607 9.41 29.45 6.43
N THR A 608 8.21 29.91 6.06
CA THR A 608 7.16 29.07 5.48
C THR A 608 6.82 29.55 4.08
N PHE A 609 6.92 28.68 3.10
CA PHE A 609 6.66 28.95 1.70
C PHE A 609 5.36 28.31 1.24
N VAL A 610 4.64 28.97 0.34
CA VAL A 610 3.51 28.40 -0.38
C VAL A 610 3.79 28.47 -1.86
N ILE A 611 3.56 27.38 -2.60
CA ILE A 611 3.82 27.29 -4.03
C ILE A 611 2.50 27.30 -4.79
N THR A 612 2.41 28.11 -5.87
CA THR A 612 1.26 28.16 -6.75
C THR A 612 1.70 28.49 -8.19
N GLY A 613 0.81 28.28 -9.16
CA GLY A 613 1.13 28.54 -10.57
C GLY A 613 1.96 27.40 -11.20
N LYS A 614 2.48 27.68 -12.41
CA LYS A 614 3.35 26.78 -13.18
C LYS A 614 4.80 27.08 -12.82
N LEU A 615 5.58 26.04 -12.57
CA LEU A 615 7.02 26.12 -12.32
C LEU A 615 7.79 26.08 -13.66
N ASN A 616 8.94 26.73 -13.70
CA ASN A 616 9.81 26.83 -14.88
C ASN A 616 11.19 26.21 -14.67
N HIS A 617 11.71 26.25 -13.44
CA HIS A 617 13.04 25.75 -13.07
C HIS A 617 13.01 24.38 -12.41
N TYR A 618 11.92 24.06 -11.72
CA TYR A 618 11.74 22.75 -11.08
C TYR A 618 10.77 21.88 -11.86
N GLU A 619 11.04 20.59 -11.96
CA GLU A 619 10.23 19.63 -12.72
C GLU A 619 8.77 19.57 -12.22
N ASN A 620 8.60 19.67 -10.91
CA ASN A 620 7.28 19.70 -10.27
C ASN A 620 7.36 20.40 -8.90
N ARG A 621 6.19 20.55 -8.23
CA ARG A 621 6.13 21.21 -6.92
C ARG A 621 6.84 20.45 -5.82
N ASP A 622 6.88 19.14 -5.89
CA ASP A 622 7.49 18.30 -4.87
C ASP A 622 9.01 18.47 -4.88
N ALA A 623 9.62 18.62 -6.06
CA ALA A 623 11.04 18.93 -6.19
C ALA A 623 11.41 20.29 -5.55
N LEU A 624 10.57 21.32 -5.72
CA LEU A 624 10.78 22.61 -5.07
C LEU A 624 10.54 22.52 -3.54
N VAL A 625 9.58 21.72 -3.09
CA VAL A 625 9.33 21.46 -1.67
C VAL A 625 10.55 20.81 -1.04
N GLU A 626 11.15 19.81 -1.67
CA GLU A 626 12.36 19.14 -1.18
C GLU A 626 13.53 20.13 -0.99
N VAL A 627 13.70 21.06 -1.93
CA VAL A 627 14.74 22.11 -1.82
C VAL A 627 14.46 23.05 -0.65
N ILE A 628 13.20 23.51 -0.49
CA ILE A 628 12.83 24.37 0.64
C ILE A 628 13.09 23.67 1.98
N GLU A 629 12.70 22.41 2.10
CA GLU A 629 12.83 21.63 3.33
C GLU A 629 14.29 21.26 3.62
N SER A 630 15.11 21.01 2.60
CA SER A 630 16.54 20.74 2.74
C SER A 630 17.34 21.95 3.26
N LEU A 631 16.82 23.17 3.06
CA LEU A 631 17.39 24.42 3.54
C LEU A 631 16.78 24.91 4.86
N GLY A 632 16.07 24.03 5.59
CA GLY A 632 15.46 24.32 6.89
C GLY A 632 14.14 25.09 6.82
N GLY A 633 13.62 25.38 5.62
CA GLY A 633 12.31 26.01 5.39
C GLY A 633 11.15 25.02 5.54
N LYS A 634 9.93 25.54 5.52
CA LYS A 634 8.70 24.73 5.55
C LYS A 634 7.83 25.04 4.34
N ALA A 635 7.38 24.02 3.62
CA ALA A 635 6.39 24.18 2.57
C ALA A 635 4.97 23.97 3.11
N ALA A 636 4.03 24.83 2.69
CA ALA A 636 2.64 24.79 3.09
C ALA A 636 1.69 24.81 1.89
N GLY A 637 0.61 24.05 1.96
CA GLY A 637 -0.38 23.97 0.87
C GLY A 637 -1.24 25.22 0.67
N SER A 638 -1.35 26.09 1.68
CA SER A 638 -2.21 27.29 1.67
C SER A 638 -1.59 28.49 2.33
N VAL A 639 -1.88 29.70 1.79
CA VAL A 639 -1.41 30.97 2.34
C VAL A 639 -2.11 31.25 3.68
N SER A 640 -1.33 31.62 4.71
CA SER A 640 -1.81 31.96 6.05
C SER A 640 -0.92 33.08 6.63
N ALA A 641 -1.30 33.66 7.76
CA ALA A 641 -0.50 34.67 8.46
C ALA A 641 0.91 34.17 8.90
N LYS A 642 1.17 32.85 8.82
CA LYS A 642 2.49 32.24 9.08
C LYS A 642 3.30 32.02 7.82
N THR A 643 2.75 32.32 6.63
CA THR A 643 3.46 32.19 5.37
C THR A 643 4.43 33.35 5.21
N SER A 644 5.70 33.03 4.98
CA SER A 644 6.76 34.02 4.74
C SER A 644 6.74 34.53 3.30
N TYR A 645 6.56 33.58 2.35
CA TYR A 645 6.55 33.90 0.91
C TYR A 645 5.56 33.03 0.14
N LEU A 646 4.95 33.60 -0.91
CA LEU A 646 4.20 32.85 -1.92
C LEU A 646 5.06 32.80 -3.19
N ILE A 647 5.48 31.59 -3.61
CA ILE A 647 6.20 31.39 -4.87
C ILE A 647 5.19 31.22 -6.01
N ASN A 648 5.24 32.14 -6.96
CA ASN A 648 4.44 32.12 -8.17
C ASN A 648 5.12 32.91 -9.29
N ASN A 649 5.45 32.28 -10.42
CA ASN A 649 6.07 32.95 -11.56
C ASN A 649 5.19 34.04 -12.18
N ASP A 650 3.86 33.94 -12.06
CA ASP A 650 2.94 35.04 -12.34
C ASP A 650 2.62 35.82 -11.07
N VAL A 651 3.50 36.75 -10.70
CA VAL A 651 3.35 37.58 -9.49
C VAL A 651 2.12 38.50 -9.55
N THR A 652 1.59 38.75 -10.74
CA THR A 652 0.40 39.59 -10.96
C THR A 652 -0.90 38.78 -11.00
N SER A 653 -0.81 37.48 -10.83
CA SER A 653 -1.95 36.55 -10.86
C SER A 653 -3.09 36.97 -9.93
N THR A 654 -4.31 36.90 -10.42
CA THR A 654 -5.53 37.14 -9.63
C THR A 654 -6.05 35.90 -8.95
N SER A 655 -5.23 34.83 -8.85
CA SER A 655 -5.59 33.56 -8.21
C SER A 655 -5.95 33.75 -6.72
N GLY A 656 -6.76 32.88 -6.16
CA GLY A 656 -7.17 32.95 -4.76
C GLY A 656 -6.00 32.99 -3.78
N LYS A 657 -4.87 32.30 -4.09
CA LYS A 657 -3.65 32.33 -3.27
C LYS A 657 -2.92 33.65 -3.38
N ASN A 658 -2.82 34.26 -4.56
CA ASN A 658 -2.20 35.57 -4.74
C ASN A 658 -3.01 36.67 -4.05
N LYS A 659 -4.34 36.70 -4.20
CA LYS A 659 -5.21 37.64 -3.49
C LYS A 659 -5.02 37.52 -1.98
N LYS A 660 -5.04 36.30 -1.46
CA LYS A 660 -4.88 36.05 -0.03
C LYS A 660 -3.50 36.45 0.48
N ALA A 661 -2.43 36.29 -0.33
CA ALA A 661 -1.11 36.77 0.02
C ALA A 661 -1.07 38.29 0.11
N GLN A 662 -1.69 38.96 -0.88
CA GLN A 662 -1.82 40.44 -0.88
C GLN A 662 -2.63 40.95 0.33
N ASP A 663 -3.77 40.33 0.64
CA ASP A 663 -4.62 40.68 1.79
C ASP A 663 -3.88 40.53 3.13
N LEU A 664 -2.94 39.60 3.22
CA LEU A 664 -2.14 39.32 4.43
C LEU A 664 -0.77 40.03 4.40
N GLY A 665 -0.47 40.81 3.35
CA GLY A 665 0.83 41.51 3.20
C GLY A 665 2.01 40.55 2.98
N ILE A 666 1.76 39.33 2.46
CA ILE A 666 2.78 38.32 2.20
C ILE A 666 3.39 38.56 0.83
N PRO A 667 4.73 38.68 0.71
CA PRO A 667 5.40 38.87 -0.57
C PRO A 667 5.19 37.69 -1.51
N VAL A 668 4.83 38.00 -2.76
CA VAL A 668 4.78 37.02 -3.87
C VAL A 668 6.09 37.13 -4.63
N ILE A 669 6.83 36.05 -4.72
CA ILE A 669 8.13 35.96 -5.38
C ILE A 669 8.11 34.97 -6.54
N SER A 670 8.95 35.18 -7.55
CA SER A 670 9.16 34.22 -8.62
C SER A 670 10.09 33.06 -8.20
N GLU A 671 10.19 32.02 -9.02
CA GLU A 671 11.22 30.98 -8.80
C GLU A 671 12.64 31.56 -8.90
N GLU A 672 12.86 32.54 -9.79
CA GLU A 672 14.16 33.22 -9.92
C GLU A 672 14.51 34.02 -8.66
N ASP A 673 13.54 34.69 -8.04
CA ASP A 673 13.75 35.40 -6.77
C ASP A 673 14.02 34.41 -5.62
N PHE A 674 13.34 33.28 -5.63
CA PHE A 674 13.60 32.20 -4.67
C PHE A 674 15.02 31.62 -4.86
N LEU A 675 15.46 31.38 -6.09
CA LEU A 675 16.81 30.89 -6.37
C LEU A 675 17.89 31.85 -5.86
N LYS A 676 17.72 33.18 -6.09
CA LYS A 676 18.62 34.22 -5.54
C LYS A 676 18.60 34.29 -4.02
N MET A 677 17.56 33.80 -3.37
CA MET A 677 17.40 33.80 -1.92
C MET A 677 18.17 32.63 -1.27
N ILE A 678 18.44 31.59 -2.04
CA ILE A 678 19.12 30.38 -1.59
C ILE A 678 20.57 30.25 -2.14
N GLU A 679 20.98 31.15 -3.08
CA GLU A 679 22.37 31.36 -3.49
C GLU A 679 23.17 32.13 -2.40
#